data_f114529a7c480e00b6029d97e705daf8
#
_entry.id   f114529a7c480e00b6029d97e705daf8
#
_cell.length_a   1.000
_cell.length_b   1.000
_cell.length_c   1.000
_cell.angle_alpha   90.00
_cell.angle_beta   90.00
_cell.angle_gamma   90.00
#
_symmetry.space_group_name_H-M   'P 1'
#
loop_
_entity.id
_entity.type
_entity.pdbx_description
1 polymer ?
#
loop_
_entity_poly.entity_id
_entity_poly.type
_entity_poly.pdbx_seq_one_letter_code
_entity_poly.pdbx_strand_id
1 'polypeptide(L)'
;MTYDGSAIQVLEGLDAVRKRPGMYIGSTGERGLHHLVYEVVDNSVDEALAGHCTHIEVTILQDGGVRVVDNGRGIPVDIVPSEGKPAVEVVLTVLHAGGKFGGGGYAVSGGLHGVGVSVVNALSRDVDVEVRREGFIHTQSYKYGVPVAPLKKGGKSDITGTTVTFWADGDIFETTIYDFETLSRRFQEMAFLNRGLTLSLTDERASTGLVIDEETGEPKVDGPRSVTYMYEGGIRDFVQHLNARKSPIHNDIVEFFLEDASRGLSLEVAMQWNSSYTESVYSFANTINTIEGGTHEEGFRTALTSLVNKFAREWSILKEKDTNLSGEDVREGLTAIVSIKLHEPQFEGQTKTKLGNTEAKAFVQKVVNEELAAWFEKNPAQGKDIARKSLQAATARLAARKARDLARNRKGLLGSSSLPGKLKDCSSNEPAECEVFIVEGDSAGGSAGQGRDPRTQAILPIRGKILNVEKTRIDRVLANTEVQAIISAFGTGIQDEFDINKLRYHKLVLMADADVDGQHIRTLLLTFLFRYMRPLVDGGFVYVAQPPLYKVKWSREAPGYAYSDKQRDQLVEAGLAAGKKLRTEDVQRYKGLGEMNAEELWETTMDPASRVLLQVSVDDAAQADQLFSTLMGEDVESRRNFIQRNAHDVRFLDI
;
A
#
# COMPACT_ATOMS: atom_id res chain seq x y z
N MET A 1 17.83 38.18 -11.61
CA MET A 1 16.41 38.34 -11.95
C MET A 1 15.73 38.92 -10.72
N THR A 2 15.10 40.08 -10.85
CA THR A 2 14.29 40.69 -9.79
C THR A 2 13.00 39.88 -9.65
N TYR A 3 12.72 39.38 -8.44
CA TYR A 3 11.45 38.74 -8.13
C TYR A 3 10.42 39.83 -7.87
N ASP A 4 9.56 40.07 -8.86
CA ASP A 4 8.49 41.05 -8.80
C ASP A 4 7.16 40.46 -9.29
N GLY A 5 6.09 41.26 -9.35
CA GLY A 5 4.76 40.80 -9.73
C GLY A 5 4.68 40.14 -11.12
N SER A 6 5.64 40.41 -12.01
CA SER A 6 5.71 39.78 -13.35
C SER A 6 6.15 38.30 -13.30
N ALA A 7 6.76 37.88 -12.19
CA ALA A 7 7.16 36.50 -11.96
C ALA A 7 6.00 35.62 -11.45
N ILE A 8 4.84 36.21 -11.11
CA ILE A 8 3.67 35.48 -10.63
C ILE A 8 2.83 35.03 -11.83
N GLN A 9 2.73 33.70 -12.04
CA GLN A 9 1.83 33.12 -13.04
C GLN A 9 0.55 32.65 -12.37
N VAL A 10 -0.59 33.06 -12.86
CA VAL A 10 -1.90 32.52 -12.51
C VAL A 10 -2.23 31.45 -13.55
N LEU A 11 -2.52 30.25 -13.09
CA LEU A 11 -2.96 29.12 -13.92
C LEU A 11 -4.46 28.95 -13.72
N GLU A 12 -5.21 28.92 -14.80
CA GLU A 12 -6.66 28.75 -14.77
C GLU A 12 -7.08 27.34 -15.23
N GLY A 13 -8.16 26.82 -14.64
CA GLY A 13 -8.80 25.58 -15.07
C GLY A 13 -7.86 24.37 -15.10
N LEU A 14 -7.95 23.59 -16.18
CA LEU A 14 -7.21 22.32 -16.33
C LEU A 14 -5.71 22.50 -16.60
N ASP A 15 -5.25 23.69 -16.97
CA ASP A 15 -3.82 23.95 -17.18
C ASP A 15 -3.02 23.83 -15.87
N ALA A 16 -3.64 24.14 -14.73
CA ALA A 16 -3.03 23.95 -13.42
C ALA A 16 -2.75 22.47 -13.14
N VAL A 17 -3.68 21.58 -13.53
CA VAL A 17 -3.55 20.13 -13.39
C VAL A 17 -2.41 19.60 -14.25
N ARG A 18 -2.37 19.97 -15.53
CA ARG A 18 -1.32 19.55 -16.47
C ARG A 18 0.08 20.00 -16.04
N LYS A 19 0.18 21.21 -15.47
CA LYS A 19 1.47 21.77 -15.03
C LYS A 19 1.97 21.16 -13.72
N ARG A 20 1.06 20.72 -12.85
CA ARG A 20 1.39 20.13 -11.54
C ARG A 20 0.54 18.87 -11.25
N PRO A 21 0.66 17.81 -12.06
CA PRO A 21 -0.17 16.62 -11.93
C PRO A 21 -0.01 15.94 -10.55
N GLY A 22 1.20 15.94 -9.99
CA GLY A 22 1.48 15.34 -8.68
C GLY A 22 0.65 15.91 -7.53
N MET A 23 0.12 17.13 -7.63
CA MET A 23 -0.79 17.70 -6.63
C MET A 23 -2.17 17.01 -6.61
N TYR A 24 -2.58 16.39 -7.72
CA TYR A 24 -3.91 15.80 -7.90
C TYR A 24 -3.89 14.29 -7.87
N ILE A 25 -2.84 13.66 -8.43
CA ILE A 25 -2.70 12.20 -8.55
C ILE A 25 -1.50 11.63 -7.79
N GLY A 26 -0.79 12.45 -7.02
CA GLY A 26 0.33 12.04 -6.17
C GLY A 26 1.66 11.84 -6.91
N SER A 27 1.67 11.29 -8.11
CA SER A 27 2.88 11.08 -8.93
C SER A 27 2.54 10.99 -10.41
N THR A 28 3.56 11.03 -11.28
CA THR A 28 3.43 10.79 -12.74
C THR A 28 3.96 9.42 -13.15
N GLY A 29 4.41 8.61 -12.20
CA GLY A 29 4.79 7.22 -12.41
C GLY A 29 3.59 6.29 -12.49
N GLU A 30 3.84 4.99 -12.40
CA GLU A 30 2.84 3.92 -12.53
C GLU A 30 1.65 4.09 -11.56
N ARG A 31 1.90 4.48 -10.30
CA ARG A 31 0.87 4.73 -9.30
C ARG A 31 -0.11 5.83 -9.73
N GLY A 32 0.40 6.95 -10.22
CA GLY A 32 -0.44 8.05 -10.70
C GLY A 32 -1.20 7.69 -11.98
N LEU A 33 -0.61 6.84 -12.83
CA LEU A 33 -1.29 6.30 -14.01
C LEU A 33 -2.53 5.48 -13.61
N HIS A 34 -2.39 4.53 -12.69
CA HIS A 34 -3.50 3.72 -12.20
C HIS A 34 -4.56 4.55 -11.47
N HIS A 35 -4.16 5.65 -10.83
CA HIS A 35 -5.09 6.57 -10.15
C HIS A 35 -6.13 7.16 -11.11
N LEU A 36 -5.79 7.38 -12.39
CA LEU A 36 -6.77 7.82 -13.39
C LEU A 36 -7.93 6.83 -13.53
N VAL A 37 -7.63 5.52 -13.53
CA VAL A 37 -8.64 4.47 -13.59
C VAL A 37 -9.52 4.50 -12.35
N TYR A 38 -8.90 4.63 -11.17
CA TYR A 38 -9.63 4.68 -9.89
C TYR A 38 -10.59 5.86 -9.83
N GLU A 39 -10.21 7.04 -10.29
CA GLU A 39 -11.10 8.23 -10.28
C GLU A 39 -12.34 8.04 -11.17
N VAL A 40 -12.23 7.32 -12.28
CA VAL A 40 -13.40 7.03 -13.13
C VAL A 40 -14.27 5.95 -12.49
N VAL A 41 -13.67 4.86 -11.97
CA VAL A 41 -14.39 3.76 -11.32
C VAL A 41 -15.08 4.23 -10.04
N ASP A 42 -14.44 5.09 -9.23
CA ASP A 42 -15.04 5.65 -8.01
C ASP A 42 -16.32 6.43 -8.28
N ASN A 43 -16.45 7.09 -9.44
CA ASN A 43 -17.71 7.73 -9.83
C ASN A 43 -18.83 6.72 -10.08
N SER A 44 -18.50 5.57 -10.68
CA SER A 44 -19.45 4.48 -10.88
C SER A 44 -19.80 3.77 -9.56
N VAL A 45 -18.83 3.66 -8.63
CA VAL A 45 -19.05 3.16 -7.27
C VAL A 45 -19.96 4.11 -6.48
N ASP A 46 -19.82 5.44 -6.65
CA ASP A 46 -20.74 6.40 -6.02
C ASP A 46 -22.20 6.23 -6.52
N GLU A 47 -22.41 5.87 -7.81
CA GLU A 47 -23.73 5.47 -8.31
C GLU A 47 -24.22 4.18 -7.63
N ALA A 48 -23.33 3.23 -7.35
CA ALA A 48 -23.69 2.00 -6.63
C ALA A 48 -24.02 2.29 -5.16
N LEU A 49 -23.29 3.15 -4.48
CA LEU A 49 -23.58 3.61 -3.12
C LEU A 49 -24.94 4.35 -3.04
N ALA A 50 -25.31 5.06 -4.10
CA ALA A 50 -26.62 5.68 -4.24
C ALA A 50 -27.74 4.70 -4.64
N GLY A 51 -27.44 3.41 -4.84
CA GLY A 51 -28.38 2.36 -5.18
C GLY A 51 -28.79 2.31 -6.65
N HIS A 52 -28.03 2.94 -7.54
CA HIS A 52 -28.39 3.05 -8.96
C HIS A 52 -27.48 2.27 -9.91
N CYS A 53 -26.36 1.73 -9.44
CA CYS A 53 -25.44 0.93 -10.23
C CYS A 53 -25.22 -0.45 -9.59
N THR A 54 -25.22 -1.50 -10.41
CA THR A 54 -25.00 -2.89 -9.96
C THR A 54 -23.86 -3.56 -10.72
N HIS A 55 -23.40 -2.95 -11.81
CA HIS A 55 -22.37 -3.53 -12.67
C HIS A 55 -21.44 -2.48 -13.24
N ILE A 56 -20.14 -2.71 -13.09
CA ILE A 56 -19.06 -1.87 -13.62
C ILE A 56 -18.12 -2.77 -14.41
N GLU A 57 -17.86 -2.40 -15.67
CA GLU A 57 -16.92 -3.08 -16.53
C GLU A 57 -15.73 -2.17 -16.84
N VAL A 58 -14.53 -2.68 -16.64
CA VAL A 58 -13.28 -1.99 -17.00
C VAL A 58 -12.55 -2.81 -18.04
N THR A 59 -12.15 -2.16 -19.14
CA THR A 59 -11.39 -2.81 -20.21
C THR A 59 -10.13 -2.03 -20.51
N ILE A 60 -8.98 -2.71 -20.43
CA ILE A 60 -7.72 -2.20 -20.97
C ILE A 60 -7.72 -2.55 -22.46
N LEU A 61 -7.75 -1.53 -23.31
CA LEU A 61 -7.88 -1.68 -24.76
C LEU A 61 -6.53 -2.08 -25.40
N GLN A 62 -6.60 -2.64 -26.60
CA GLN A 62 -5.40 -3.03 -27.37
C GLN A 62 -4.45 -1.87 -27.67
N ASP A 63 -4.97 -0.66 -27.80
CA ASP A 63 -4.21 0.57 -28.08
C ASP A 63 -3.70 1.28 -26.81
N GLY A 64 -3.86 0.65 -25.64
CA GLY A 64 -3.41 1.17 -24.36
C GLY A 64 -4.38 2.14 -23.68
N GLY A 65 -5.56 2.37 -24.24
CA GLY A 65 -6.64 3.11 -23.59
C GLY A 65 -7.32 2.29 -22.49
N VAL A 66 -8.11 2.95 -21.66
CA VAL A 66 -8.98 2.29 -20.66
C VAL A 66 -10.41 2.74 -20.86
N ARG A 67 -11.33 1.78 -20.92
CA ARG A 67 -12.76 2.00 -21.01
C ARG A 67 -13.45 1.52 -19.74
N VAL A 68 -14.21 2.41 -19.10
CA VAL A 68 -15.05 2.12 -17.93
C VAL A 68 -16.51 2.28 -18.32
N VAL A 69 -17.32 1.27 -18.07
CA VAL A 69 -18.76 1.23 -18.36
C VAL A 69 -19.50 0.96 -17.06
N ASP A 70 -20.51 1.74 -16.76
CA ASP A 70 -21.44 1.48 -15.67
C ASP A 70 -22.90 1.43 -16.16
N ASN A 71 -23.76 0.80 -15.36
CA ASN A 71 -25.20 0.77 -15.56
C ASN A 71 -25.97 1.70 -14.61
N GLY A 72 -25.33 2.80 -14.16
CA GLY A 72 -25.92 3.82 -13.31
C GLY A 72 -26.95 4.70 -14.04
N ARG A 73 -27.29 5.85 -13.43
CA ARG A 73 -28.29 6.80 -14.00
C ARG A 73 -27.77 7.53 -15.26
N GLY A 74 -26.47 7.52 -15.50
CA GLY A 74 -25.78 8.36 -16.47
C GLY A 74 -25.58 9.81 -15.97
N ILE A 75 -24.46 10.42 -16.30
CA ILE A 75 -24.15 11.81 -15.98
C ILE A 75 -25.26 12.73 -16.55
N PRO A 76 -25.75 13.75 -15.82
CA PRO A 76 -26.75 14.69 -16.35
C PRO A 76 -26.26 15.37 -17.64
N VAL A 77 -27.19 15.55 -18.58
CA VAL A 77 -26.93 16.14 -19.91
C VAL A 77 -27.57 17.52 -20.09
N ASP A 78 -28.36 17.96 -19.10
CA ASP A 78 -29.00 19.26 -19.06
C ASP A 78 -27.98 20.39 -18.99
N ILE A 79 -28.41 21.59 -19.40
CA ILE A 79 -27.57 22.81 -19.32
C ILE A 79 -27.47 23.25 -17.87
N VAL A 80 -26.25 23.40 -17.36
CA VAL A 80 -25.97 24.02 -16.07
C VAL A 80 -26.17 25.55 -16.21
N PRO A 81 -27.13 26.15 -15.48
CA PRO A 81 -27.49 27.57 -15.72
C PRO A 81 -26.33 28.55 -15.48
N SER A 82 -25.44 28.27 -14.53
CA SER A 82 -24.30 29.13 -14.21
C SER A 82 -23.22 29.14 -15.30
N GLU A 83 -23.07 28.01 -16.01
CA GLU A 83 -21.98 27.79 -16.97
C GLU A 83 -22.45 27.88 -18.43
N GLY A 84 -23.76 27.77 -18.68
CA GLY A 84 -24.34 27.76 -20.02
C GLY A 84 -23.94 26.54 -20.87
N LYS A 85 -23.42 25.47 -20.23
CA LYS A 85 -22.90 24.26 -20.84
C LYS A 85 -23.62 23.02 -20.32
N PRO A 86 -23.62 21.90 -21.09
CA PRO A 86 -24.14 20.62 -20.59
C PRO A 86 -23.39 20.17 -19.32
N ALA A 87 -24.11 19.58 -18.37
CA ALA A 87 -23.52 19.15 -17.10
C ALA A 87 -22.36 18.17 -17.30
N VAL A 88 -22.45 17.25 -18.25
CA VAL A 88 -21.34 16.34 -18.59
C VAL A 88 -20.08 17.09 -19.03
N GLU A 89 -20.19 18.18 -19.81
CA GLU A 89 -19.07 19.01 -20.20
C GLU A 89 -18.50 19.77 -18.99
N VAL A 90 -19.36 20.31 -18.13
CA VAL A 90 -18.95 21.03 -16.91
C VAL A 90 -18.16 20.12 -15.99
N VAL A 91 -18.65 18.90 -15.72
CA VAL A 91 -17.99 17.92 -14.86
C VAL A 91 -16.61 17.49 -15.39
N LEU A 92 -16.43 17.47 -16.71
CA LEU A 92 -15.16 17.08 -17.34
C LEU A 92 -14.17 18.24 -17.53
N THR A 93 -14.63 19.50 -17.54
CA THR A 93 -13.78 20.65 -17.89
C THR A 93 -13.60 21.68 -16.78
N VAL A 94 -14.43 21.64 -15.74
CA VAL A 94 -14.38 22.60 -14.63
C VAL A 94 -13.95 21.89 -13.34
N LEU A 95 -12.92 22.40 -12.70
CA LEU A 95 -12.49 21.94 -11.38
C LEU A 95 -13.52 22.35 -10.32
N HIS A 96 -13.71 21.50 -9.32
CA HIS A 96 -14.67 21.72 -8.23
C HIS A 96 -16.13 21.85 -8.71
N ALA A 97 -16.47 21.11 -9.78
CA ALA A 97 -17.82 20.99 -10.29
C ALA A 97 -18.34 19.56 -10.09
N GLY A 98 -19.59 19.43 -9.64
CA GLY A 98 -20.22 18.12 -9.48
C GLY A 98 -21.49 18.14 -8.65
N GLY A 99 -22.33 17.12 -8.81
CA GLY A 99 -23.60 16.95 -8.10
C GLY A 99 -23.46 16.49 -6.63
N LYS A 100 -22.24 16.40 -6.12
CA LYS A 100 -21.93 15.86 -4.77
C LYS A 100 -21.79 16.96 -3.71
N PHE A 101 -21.79 18.25 -4.08
CA PHE A 101 -21.63 19.37 -3.16
C PHE A 101 -22.92 19.84 -2.47
N GLY A 102 -24.09 19.40 -2.89
CA GLY A 102 -25.37 19.96 -2.42
C GLY A 102 -26.37 18.96 -1.83
N GLY A 103 -26.00 17.74 -1.53
CA GLY A 103 -26.87 16.76 -0.85
C GLY A 103 -28.08 16.23 -1.66
N GLY A 104 -28.30 16.72 -2.87
CA GLY A 104 -29.50 16.39 -3.65
C GLY A 104 -29.46 15.10 -4.48
N GLY A 105 -28.28 14.53 -4.71
CA GLY A 105 -28.11 13.36 -5.59
C GLY A 105 -27.40 12.17 -4.96
N TYR A 106 -26.58 12.42 -3.94
CA TYR A 106 -25.77 11.41 -3.25
C TYR A 106 -25.76 11.66 -1.75
N ALA A 107 -26.34 10.76 -1.00
CA ALA A 107 -26.32 10.82 0.48
C ALA A 107 -24.92 10.46 1.02
N VAL A 108 -24.22 9.58 0.34
CA VAL A 108 -22.85 9.14 0.64
C VAL A 108 -22.06 9.10 -0.66
N SER A 109 -20.86 9.63 -0.67
CA SER A 109 -19.95 9.52 -1.82
C SER A 109 -18.49 9.49 -1.36
N GLY A 110 -17.64 8.81 -2.13
CA GLY A 110 -16.19 8.85 -2.01
C GLY A 110 -15.58 10.07 -2.71
N GLY A 111 -16.22 10.55 -3.78
CA GLY A 111 -15.80 11.71 -4.55
C GLY A 111 -16.20 13.02 -3.89
N LEU A 112 -15.32 13.65 -3.10
CA LEU A 112 -15.61 14.82 -2.28
C LEU A 112 -15.23 16.15 -2.93
N HIS A 113 -14.23 16.15 -3.81
CA HIS A 113 -13.59 17.39 -4.26
C HIS A 113 -14.09 17.88 -5.62
N GLY A 114 -14.90 17.08 -6.33
CA GLY A 114 -15.42 17.42 -7.66
C GLY A 114 -14.33 17.66 -8.70
N VAL A 115 -13.20 16.96 -8.58
CA VAL A 115 -12.05 17.13 -9.49
C VAL A 115 -11.65 15.85 -10.22
N GLY A 116 -12.07 14.67 -9.78
CA GLY A 116 -11.56 13.38 -10.26
C GLY A 116 -11.59 13.22 -11.77
N VAL A 117 -12.78 13.26 -12.38
CA VAL A 117 -12.90 13.04 -13.83
C VAL A 117 -12.37 14.21 -14.67
N SER A 118 -12.39 15.44 -14.14
CA SER A 118 -11.76 16.58 -14.82
C SER A 118 -10.23 16.49 -14.80
N VAL A 119 -9.65 15.90 -13.74
CA VAL A 119 -8.22 15.57 -13.67
C VAL A 119 -7.88 14.47 -14.68
N VAL A 120 -8.70 13.41 -14.80
CA VAL A 120 -8.52 12.38 -15.84
C VAL A 120 -8.52 13.01 -17.24
N ASN A 121 -9.50 13.88 -17.52
CA ASN A 121 -9.59 14.57 -18.80
C ASN A 121 -8.36 15.47 -19.06
N ALA A 122 -7.91 16.22 -18.06
CA ALA A 122 -6.74 17.09 -18.18
C ALA A 122 -5.44 16.32 -18.46
N LEU A 123 -5.28 15.10 -17.87
CA LEU A 123 -4.08 14.29 -17.95
C LEU A 123 -4.15 13.21 -19.06
N SER A 124 -5.20 13.24 -19.87
CA SER A 124 -5.37 12.34 -21.01
C SER A 124 -5.14 13.09 -22.33
N ARG A 125 -4.58 12.37 -23.30
CA ARG A 125 -4.46 12.83 -24.68
C ARG A 125 -5.84 12.90 -25.33
N ASP A 126 -6.63 11.85 -25.20
CA ASP A 126 -7.99 11.72 -25.73
C ASP A 126 -8.92 11.19 -24.62
N VAL A 127 -10.16 11.70 -24.60
CA VAL A 127 -11.24 11.15 -23.75
C VAL A 127 -12.53 11.13 -24.55
N ASP A 128 -13.19 9.97 -24.58
CA ASP A 128 -14.51 9.78 -25.18
C ASP A 128 -15.53 9.46 -24.10
N VAL A 129 -16.63 10.19 -24.07
CA VAL A 129 -17.72 9.99 -23.11
C VAL A 129 -19.00 9.67 -23.85
N GLU A 130 -19.65 8.58 -23.45
CA GLU A 130 -20.99 8.21 -23.87
C GLU A 130 -21.90 8.15 -22.64
N VAL A 131 -23.00 8.87 -22.67
CA VAL A 131 -24.01 8.87 -21.61
C VAL A 131 -25.32 8.37 -22.17
N ARG A 132 -25.87 7.32 -21.56
CA ARG A 132 -27.19 6.77 -21.84
C ARG A 132 -28.15 7.28 -20.76
N ARG A 133 -28.97 8.25 -21.14
CA ARG A 133 -29.89 8.92 -20.23
C ARG A 133 -31.11 9.45 -20.98
N GLU A 134 -32.26 9.49 -20.31
CA GLU A 134 -33.52 10.04 -20.85
C GLU A 134 -33.98 9.40 -22.19
N GLY A 135 -33.65 8.12 -22.36
CA GLY A 135 -34.03 7.37 -23.55
C GLY A 135 -33.13 7.60 -24.77
N PHE A 136 -32.01 8.31 -24.62
CA PHE A 136 -31.07 8.61 -25.69
C PHE A 136 -29.61 8.37 -25.29
N ILE A 137 -28.79 8.21 -26.33
CA ILE A 137 -27.32 8.19 -26.20
C ILE A 137 -26.80 9.59 -26.46
N HIS A 138 -25.93 10.08 -25.59
CA HIS A 138 -25.24 11.35 -25.76
C HIS A 138 -23.74 11.11 -25.79
N THR A 139 -23.01 11.73 -26.75
CA THR A 139 -21.57 11.53 -26.91
C THR A 139 -20.83 12.85 -27.00
N GLN A 140 -19.65 12.89 -26.39
CA GLN A 140 -18.73 14.03 -26.50
C GLN A 140 -17.29 13.53 -26.37
N SER A 141 -16.40 14.10 -27.18
CA SER A 141 -14.97 13.78 -27.18
C SER A 141 -14.15 14.98 -26.75
N TYR A 142 -13.02 14.69 -26.11
CA TYR A 142 -12.10 15.70 -25.59
C TYR A 142 -10.66 15.37 -26.00
N LYS A 143 -9.86 16.41 -26.20
CA LYS A 143 -8.40 16.32 -26.40
C LYS A 143 -7.70 17.24 -25.44
N TYR A 144 -6.77 16.66 -24.66
CA TYR A 144 -5.98 17.41 -23.67
C TYR A 144 -6.86 18.28 -22.75
N GLY A 145 -8.01 17.77 -22.33
CA GLY A 145 -8.96 18.46 -21.46
C GLY A 145 -9.96 19.38 -22.18
N VAL A 146 -9.84 19.58 -23.49
CA VAL A 146 -10.68 20.52 -24.28
C VAL A 146 -11.71 19.75 -25.10
N PRO A 147 -13.01 20.10 -25.07
CA PRO A 147 -14.02 19.47 -25.90
C PRO A 147 -13.74 19.70 -27.40
N VAL A 148 -13.78 18.63 -28.19
CA VAL A 148 -13.55 18.69 -29.65
C VAL A 148 -14.77 19.24 -30.38
N ALA A 149 -15.97 18.94 -29.85
CA ALA A 149 -17.25 19.38 -30.39
C ALA A 149 -18.30 19.47 -29.28
N PRO A 150 -19.40 20.19 -29.48
CA PRO A 150 -20.54 20.18 -28.56
C PRO A 150 -21.10 18.77 -28.33
N LEU A 151 -21.76 18.57 -27.17
CA LEU A 151 -22.44 17.32 -26.84
C LEU A 151 -23.44 16.94 -27.94
N LYS A 152 -23.30 15.73 -28.48
CA LYS A 152 -24.13 15.23 -29.56
C LYS A 152 -25.18 14.27 -29.02
N LYS A 153 -26.45 14.53 -29.28
CA LYS A 153 -27.55 13.59 -29.05
C LYS A 153 -27.61 12.59 -30.20
N GLY A 154 -27.53 11.29 -29.88
CA GLY A 154 -27.50 10.17 -30.80
C GLY A 154 -28.81 9.38 -30.84
N GLY A 155 -28.69 8.06 -31.01
CA GLY A 155 -29.79 7.10 -31.07
C GLY A 155 -30.56 6.94 -29.77
N LYS A 156 -31.68 6.19 -29.84
CA LYS A 156 -32.44 5.79 -28.64
C LYS A 156 -31.67 4.74 -27.84
N SER A 157 -31.87 4.75 -26.54
CA SER A 157 -31.35 3.75 -25.61
C SER A 157 -32.43 3.38 -24.59
N ASP A 158 -32.65 2.09 -24.40
CA ASP A 158 -33.57 1.56 -23.39
C ASP A 158 -32.87 1.34 -22.03
N ILE A 159 -31.57 1.51 -21.97
CA ILE A 159 -30.75 1.39 -20.75
C ILE A 159 -30.11 2.72 -20.39
N THR A 160 -29.78 2.88 -19.10
CA THR A 160 -29.01 4.01 -18.60
C THR A 160 -27.58 3.61 -18.26
N GLY A 161 -26.69 4.58 -18.12
CA GLY A 161 -25.30 4.37 -17.72
C GLY A 161 -24.34 5.37 -18.32
N THR A 162 -23.09 5.29 -17.89
CA THR A 162 -21.99 6.09 -18.43
C THR A 162 -20.88 5.20 -18.96
N THR A 163 -20.30 5.59 -20.07
CA THR A 163 -19.07 4.99 -20.60
C THR A 163 -18.03 6.10 -20.72
N VAL A 164 -16.88 5.92 -20.10
CA VAL A 164 -15.72 6.82 -20.23
C VAL A 164 -14.57 6.01 -20.77
N THR A 165 -14.05 6.43 -21.92
CA THR A 165 -12.83 5.86 -22.50
C THR A 165 -11.76 6.93 -22.54
N PHE A 166 -10.56 6.63 -22.08
CA PHE A 166 -9.49 7.62 -22.03
C PHE A 166 -8.12 7.00 -22.34
N TRP A 167 -7.23 7.83 -22.87
CA TRP A 167 -5.83 7.49 -23.17
C TRP A 167 -4.93 8.47 -22.45
N ALA A 168 -4.16 7.97 -21.50
CA ALA A 168 -3.23 8.80 -20.73
C ALA A 168 -2.21 9.51 -21.63
N ASP A 169 -1.84 10.75 -21.25
CA ASP A 169 -0.89 11.57 -22.01
C ASP A 169 0.56 11.11 -21.75
N GLY A 170 1.21 10.53 -22.77
CA GLY A 170 2.59 10.06 -22.69
C GLY A 170 3.64 11.16 -22.49
N ASP A 171 3.28 12.44 -22.68
CA ASP A 171 4.17 13.56 -22.38
C ASP A 171 4.16 13.94 -20.89
N ILE A 172 3.18 13.42 -20.12
CA ILE A 172 3.04 13.69 -18.68
C ILE A 172 3.51 12.48 -17.87
N PHE A 173 3.08 11.26 -18.28
CA PHE A 173 3.37 10.04 -17.55
C PHE A 173 4.67 9.38 -17.99
N GLU A 174 5.44 8.88 -17.02
CA GLU A 174 6.67 8.12 -17.26
C GLU A 174 6.40 6.80 -18.02
N THR A 175 5.20 6.24 -17.86
CA THR A 175 4.66 5.07 -18.57
C THR A 175 3.17 5.24 -18.79
N THR A 176 2.65 4.67 -19.88
CA THR A 176 1.21 4.56 -20.15
C THR A 176 0.73 3.11 -20.17
N ILE A 177 1.54 2.20 -19.61
CA ILE A 177 1.25 0.77 -19.56
C ILE A 177 0.59 0.45 -18.22
N TYR A 178 -0.69 0.08 -18.26
CA TYR A 178 -1.45 -0.34 -17.08
C TYR A 178 -1.07 -1.77 -16.68
N ASP A 179 -0.91 -2.00 -15.37
CA ASP A 179 -0.72 -3.33 -14.79
C ASP A 179 -2.07 -3.95 -14.43
N PHE A 180 -2.35 -5.12 -15.02
CA PHE A 180 -3.61 -5.84 -14.82
C PHE A 180 -3.79 -6.28 -13.36
N GLU A 181 -2.73 -6.79 -12.72
CA GLU A 181 -2.82 -7.30 -11.36
C GLU A 181 -3.10 -6.19 -10.35
N THR A 182 -2.50 -5.03 -10.55
CA THR A 182 -2.72 -3.85 -9.71
C THR A 182 -4.17 -3.39 -9.76
N LEU A 183 -4.76 -3.30 -10.97
CA LEU A 183 -6.16 -2.95 -11.14
C LEU A 183 -7.09 -4.04 -10.61
N SER A 184 -6.81 -5.30 -10.91
CA SER A 184 -7.60 -6.46 -10.50
C SER A 184 -7.75 -6.52 -8.97
N ARG A 185 -6.67 -6.33 -8.24
CA ARG A 185 -6.65 -6.33 -6.77
C ARG A 185 -7.48 -5.19 -6.18
N ARG A 186 -7.34 -3.99 -6.73
CA ARG A 186 -8.12 -2.84 -6.28
C ARG A 186 -9.62 -3.04 -6.52
N PHE A 187 -9.99 -3.62 -7.65
CA PHE A 187 -11.40 -3.91 -7.96
C PHE A 187 -11.97 -5.02 -7.08
N GLN A 188 -11.15 -6.01 -6.71
CA GLN A 188 -11.54 -7.00 -5.72
C GLN A 188 -11.84 -6.38 -4.36
N GLU A 189 -11.00 -5.47 -3.87
CA GLU A 189 -11.23 -4.71 -2.63
C GLU A 189 -12.52 -3.88 -2.71
N MET A 190 -12.72 -3.16 -3.82
CA MET A 190 -13.95 -2.38 -4.05
C MET A 190 -15.21 -3.25 -4.06
N ALA A 191 -15.14 -4.46 -4.64
CA ALA A 191 -16.26 -5.39 -4.66
C ALA A 191 -16.59 -5.93 -3.27
N PHE A 192 -15.60 -6.19 -2.41
CA PHE A 192 -15.83 -6.54 -1.00
C PHE A 192 -16.51 -5.41 -0.21
N LEU A 193 -16.12 -4.17 -0.46
CA LEU A 193 -16.66 -3.00 0.25
C LEU A 193 -18.06 -2.59 -0.22
N ASN A 194 -18.48 -3.06 -1.39
CA ASN A 194 -19.76 -2.73 -2.00
C ASN A 194 -20.55 -4.01 -2.28
N ARG A 195 -21.21 -4.50 -1.23
CA ARG A 195 -21.98 -5.75 -1.25
C ARG A 195 -22.91 -5.86 -2.46
N GLY A 196 -22.78 -6.94 -3.24
CA GLY A 196 -23.58 -7.22 -4.42
C GLY A 196 -23.23 -6.44 -5.68
N LEU A 197 -22.24 -5.53 -5.63
CA LEU A 197 -21.71 -4.86 -6.82
C LEU A 197 -20.84 -5.83 -7.62
N THR A 198 -21.11 -5.94 -8.92
CA THR A 198 -20.27 -6.70 -9.85
C THR A 198 -19.25 -5.77 -10.50
N LEU A 199 -17.99 -6.11 -10.37
CA LEU A 199 -16.84 -5.44 -10.99
C LEU A 199 -16.11 -6.42 -11.90
N SER A 200 -15.95 -6.10 -13.18
CA SER A 200 -15.19 -6.90 -14.14
C SER A 200 -14.03 -6.10 -14.73
N LEU A 201 -12.90 -6.78 -14.93
CA LEU A 201 -11.71 -6.24 -15.58
C LEU A 201 -11.32 -7.17 -16.73
N THR A 202 -11.18 -6.61 -17.93
CA THR A 202 -10.71 -7.31 -19.12
C THR A 202 -9.48 -6.60 -19.69
N ASP A 203 -8.45 -7.37 -20.03
CA ASP A 203 -7.27 -6.89 -20.75
C ASP A 203 -7.30 -7.44 -22.17
N GLU A 204 -7.55 -6.55 -23.14
CA GLU A 204 -7.60 -6.90 -24.57
C GLU A 204 -6.22 -6.86 -25.24
N ARG A 205 -5.18 -6.42 -24.53
CA ARG A 205 -3.82 -6.36 -25.09
C ARG A 205 -3.35 -7.78 -25.41
N ALA A 206 -2.81 -7.98 -26.58
CA ALA A 206 -2.27 -9.28 -26.99
C ALA A 206 -1.11 -9.67 -26.03
N SER A 207 -1.27 -10.78 -25.32
CA SER A 207 -0.11 -11.36 -24.62
C SER A 207 0.82 -11.94 -25.67
N THR A 208 2.10 -11.58 -25.59
CA THR A 208 3.15 -12.12 -26.47
C THR A 208 3.64 -13.49 -26.01
N GLY A 209 3.00 -14.09 -24.99
CA GLY A 209 3.36 -15.35 -24.37
C GLY A 209 2.54 -16.53 -24.88
N LEU A 210 3.21 -17.62 -25.18
CA LEU A 210 2.59 -18.95 -25.29
C LEU A 210 2.39 -19.45 -23.84
N VAL A 211 1.13 -19.63 -23.42
CA VAL A 211 0.78 -20.30 -22.16
C VAL A 211 0.54 -21.77 -22.45
N ILE A 212 1.03 -22.65 -21.59
CA ILE A 212 0.70 -24.07 -21.68
C ILE A 212 -0.69 -24.26 -21.07
N ASP A 213 -1.63 -24.75 -21.85
CA ASP A 213 -2.95 -25.13 -21.37
C ASP A 213 -2.80 -26.22 -20.29
N GLU A 214 -3.31 -25.96 -19.09
CA GLU A 214 -3.16 -26.86 -17.94
C GLU A 214 -3.90 -28.21 -18.12
N GLU A 215 -4.92 -28.28 -18.99
CA GLU A 215 -5.68 -29.50 -19.26
C GLU A 215 -5.08 -30.33 -20.41
N THR A 216 -4.53 -29.68 -21.42
CA THR A 216 -4.06 -30.35 -22.63
C THR A 216 -2.54 -30.44 -22.75
N GLY A 217 -1.78 -29.63 -21.99
CA GLY A 217 -0.32 -29.54 -22.09
C GLY A 217 0.20 -28.92 -23.39
N GLU A 218 -0.68 -28.37 -24.24
CA GLU A 218 -0.29 -27.75 -25.50
C GLU A 218 -0.12 -26.24 -25.37
N PRO A 219 0.80 -25.62 -26.14
CA PRO A 219 0.97 -24.18 -26.16
C PRO A 219 -0.27 -23.50 -26.78
N LYS A 220 -0.95 -22.67 -25.99
CA LYS A 220 -2.11 -21.88 -26.39
C LYS A 220 -1.72 -20.41 -26.45
N VAL A 221 -2.18 -19.70 -27.44
CA VAL A 221 -2.08 -18.23 -27.45
C VAL A 221 -2.98 -17.71 -26.33
N ASP A 222 -2.41 -16.96 -25.39
CA ASP A 222 -3.14 -16.36 -24.29
C ASP A 222 -4.17 -15.38 -24.88
N GLY A 223 -5.46 -15.67 -24.66
CA GLY A 223 -6.55 -14.80 -25.08
C GLY A 223 -6.69 -13.59 -24.16
N PRO A 224 -7.71 -12.75 -24.36
CA PRO A 224 -8.01 -11.65 -23.46
C PRO A 224 -8.13 -12.15 -22.03
N ARG A 225 -7.36 -11.54 -21.12
CA ARG A 225 -7.41 -11.89 -19.70
C ARG A 225 -8.60 -11.19 -19.05
N SER A 226 -9.47 -11.92 -18.37
CA SER A 226 -10.66 -11.35 -17.73
C SER A 226 -10.87 -11.92 -16.34
N VAL A 227 -11.30 -11.06 -15.40
CA VAL A 227 -11.72 -11.42 -14.04
C VAL A 227 -13.00 -10.67 -13.68
N THR A 228 -13.84 -11.31 -12.86
CA THR A 228 -15.08 -10.71 -12.37
C THR A 228 -15.19 -10.95 -10.87
N TYR A 229 -15.50 -9.91 -10.11
CA TYR A 229 -15.65 -9.91 -8.66
C TYR A 229 -17.08 -9.52 -8.30
N MET A 230 -17.69 -10.29 -7.40
CA MET A 230 -18.96 -9.98 -6.77
C MET A 230 -19.04 -10.77 -5.47
N TYR A 231 -19.35 -10.09 -4.37
CA TYR A 231 -19.40 -10.69 -3.04
C TYR A 231 -20.74 -10.35 -2.36
N GLU A 232 -21.54 -11.38 -2.15
CA GLU A 232 -22.83 -11.23 -1.47
C GLU A 232 -22.68 -10.99 0.04
N GLY A 233 -21.61 -11.49 0.65
CA GLY A 233 -21.27 -11.29 2.05
C GLY A 233 -20.51 -9.99 2.32
N GLY A 234 -20.09 -9.24 1.27
CA GLY A 234 -19.41 -7.96 1.44
C GLY A 234 -18.14 -8.05 2.30
N ILE A 235 -18.03 -7.24 3.35
CA ILE A 235 -16.84 -7.21 4.23
C ILE A 235 -16.66 -8.49 5.07
N ARG A 236 -17.70 -9.29 5.25
CA ARG A 236 -17.57 -10.63 5.84
C ARG A 236 -16.75 -11.54 4.95
N ASP A 237 -17.04 -11.56 3.65
CA ASP A 237 -16.28 -12.33 2.66
C ASP A 237 -14.83 -11.81 2.57
N PHE A 238 -14.64 -10.51 2.80
CA PHE A 238 -13.30 -9.92 2.87
C PHE A 238 -12.49 -10.47 4.05
N VAL A 239 -13.06 -10.51 5.26
CA VAL A 239 -12.41 -11.12 6.43
C VAL A 239 -12.13 -12.61 6.18
N GLN A 240 -13.06 -13.33 5.57
CA GLN A 240 -12.87 -14.73 5.20
C GLN A 240 -11.70 -14.89 4.21
N HIS A 241 -11.62 -14.03 3.20
CA HIS A 241 -10.54 -14.01 2.23
C HIS A 241 -9.17 -13.74 2.88
N LEU A 242 -9.08 -12.74 3.77
CA LEU A 242 -7.87 -12.40 4.52
C LEU A 242 -7.43 -13.51 5.48
N ASN A 243 -8.38 -14.27 6.02
CA ASN A 243 -8.12 -15.38 6.93
C ASN A 243 -8.00 -16.75 6.23
N ALA A 244 -8.18 -16.82 4.91
CA ALA A 244 -8.17 -18.09 4.17
C ALA A 244 -6.89 -18.92 4.39
N ARG A 245 -5.77 -18.25 4.73
CA ARG A 245 -4.46 -18.86 4.99
C ARG A 245 -4.02 -18.76 6.45
N LYS A 246 -4.90 -18.29 7.34
CA LYS A 246 -4.67 -18.16 8.78
C LYS A 246 -5.64 -19.12 9.49
N SER A 247 -5.21 -19.79 10.55
CA SER A 247 -6.08 -20.69 11.30
C SER A 247 -6.96 -19.91 12.27
N PRO A 248 -8.28 -19.76 12.02
CA PRO A 248 -9.18 -19.09 12.95
C PRO A 248 -9.25 -19.83 14.29
N ILE A 249 -9.35 -19.07 15.41
CA ILE A 249 -9.52 -19.66 16.74
C ILE A 249 -10.99 -19.85 17.11
N HIS A 250 -11.90 -19.32 16.32
CA HIS A 250 -13.35 -19.50 16.42
C HIS A 250 -13.99 -19.55 15.02
N ASN A 251 -15.11 -20.25 14.88
CA ASN A 251 -15.70 -20.54 13.57
C ASN A 251 -16.43 -19.36 12.95
N ASP A 252 -17.14 -18.57 13.78
CA ASP A 252 -18.03 -17.53 13.29
C ASP A 252 -17.25 -16.23 13.07
N ILE A 253 -17.48 -15.56 11.94
CA ILE A 253 -17.05 -14.19 11.75
C ILE A 253 -18.04 -13.30 12.52
N VAL A 254 -17.51 -12.45 13.39
CA VAL A 254 -18.28 -11.41 14.08
C VAL A 254 -18.63 -10.35 13.05
N GLU A 255 -19.91 -10.13 12.80
CA GLU A 255 -20.41 -9.17 11.82
C GLU A 255 -21.58 -8.39 12.42
N PHE A 256 -21.58 -7.08 12.22
CA PHE A 256 -22.71 -6.24 12.55
C PHE A 256 -22.77 -4.98 11.67
N PHE A 257 -23.98 -4.49 11.48
CA PHE A 257 -24.29 -3.27 10.75
C PHE A 257 -25.24 -2.41 11.57
N LEU A 258 -24.97 -1.12 11.67
CA LEU A 258 -25.89 -0.16 12.25
C LEU A 258 -25.89 1.13 11.43
N GLU A 259 -27.11 1.67 11.21
CA GLU A 259 -27.32 2.95 10.56
C GLU A 259 -27.98 3.94 11.53
N ASP A 260 -27.46 5.16 11.58
CA ASP A 260 -28.10 6.32 12.21
C ASP A 260 -28.51 7.32 11.11
N ALA A 261 -29.70 7.10 10.56
CA ALA A 261 -30.23 7.94 9.49
C ALA A 261 -30.38 9.41 9.90
N SER A 262 -30.55 9.69 11.21
CA SER A 262 -30.68 11.07 11.71
C SER A 262 -29.39 11.88 11.62
N ARG A 263 -28.24 11.19 11.65
CA ARG A 263 -26.91 11.78 11.54
C ARG A 263 -26.26 11.50 10.19
N GLY A 264 -26.89 10.70 9.33
CA GLY A 264 -26.31 10.25 8.08
C GLY A 264 -25.04 9.42 8.26
N LEU A 265 -25.01 8.59 9.32
CA LEU A 265 -23.90 7.70 9.65
C LEU A 265 -24.32 6.25 9.53
N SER A 266 -23.51 5.41 8.91
CA SER A 266 -23.66 3.96 9.01
C SER A 266 -22.30 3.31 9.25
N LEU A 267 -22.30 2.23 10.01
CA LEU A 267 -21.12 1.45 10.36
C LEU A 267 -21.34 -0.01 10.02
N GLU A 268 -20.40 -0.59 9.34
CA GLU A 268 -20.30 -2.02 9.09
C GLU A 268 -18.96 -2.52 9.61
N VAL A 269 -18.97 -3.58 10.41
CA VAL A 269 -17.77 -4.20 10.98
C VAL A 269 -17.85 -5.70 10.76
N ALA A 270 -16.75 -6.27 10.28
CA ALA A 270 -16.55 -7.72 10.28
C ALA A 270 -15.19 -8.03 10.89
N MET A 271 -15.09 -9.07 11.74
CA MET A 271 -13.83 -9.42 12.38
C MET A 271 -13.78 -10.89 12.80
N GLN A 272 -12.55 -11.43 12.87
CA GLN A 272 -12.29 -12.77 13.34
C GLN A 272 -10.86 -12.88 13.88
N TRP A 273 -10.68 -13.58 15.00
CA TRP A 273 -9.35 -13.89 15.53
C TRP A 273 -8.82 -15.19 14.96
N ASN A 274 -7.53 -15.23 14.72
CA ASN A 274 -6.80 -16.37 14.20
C ASN A 274 -5.55 -16.68 15.07
N SER A 275 -4.82 -17.73 14.75
CA SER A 275 -3.66 -18.18 15.54
C SER A 275 -2.39 -17.33 15.34
N SER A 276 -2.38 -16.38 14.41
CA SER A 276 -1.22 -15.51 14.17
C SER A 276 -0.91 -14.58 15.35
N TYR A 277 0.25 -13.97 15.32
CA TYR A 277 0.72 -13.05 16.36
C TYR A 277 0.62 -11.58 15.95
N THR A 278 0.11 -11.30 14.77
CA THR A 278 0.01 -9.96 14.19
C THR A 278 -1.45 -9.54 14.04
N GLU A 279 -1.72 -8.24 14.12
CA GLU A 279 -3.03 -7.68 13.80
C GLU A 279 -3.12 -7.32 12.32
N SER A 280 -4.34 -7.43 11.76
CA SER A 280 -4.70 -7.03 10.40
C SER A 280 -6.02 -6.26 10.49
N VAL A 281 -5.94 -4.99 10.90
CA VAL A 281 -7.10 -4.09 11.02
C VAL A 281 -7.05 -3.11 9.86
N TYR A 282 -8.11 -3.09 9.06
CA TYR A 282 -8.29 -2.19 7.92
C TYR A 282 -9.52 -1.33 8.11
N SER A 283 -9.37 -0.03 7.93
CA SER A 283 -10.43 0.93 8.13
C SER A 283 -10.73 1.70 6.84
N PHE A 284 -12.01 1.93 6.60
CA PHE A 284 -12.53 2.59 5.40
C PHE A 284 -13.54 3.66 5.76
N ALA A 285 -13.53 4.76 5.03
CA ALA A 285 -14.54 5.81 5.11
C ALA A 285 -15.08 6.09 3.71
N ASN A 286 -16.39 5.90 3.49
CA ASN A 286 -17.02 5.99 2.18
C ASN A 286 -16.28 5.19 1.09
N THR A 287 -15.91 3.94 1.41
CA THR A 287 -15.13 3.01 0.58
C THR A 287 -13.66 3.39 0.31
N ILE A 288 -13.21 4.52 0.85
CA ILE A 288 -11.82 4.95 0.75
C ILE A 288 -11.01 4.31 1.88
N ASN A 289 -9.89 3.70 1.54
CA ASN A 289 -8.97 3.10 2.50
C ASN A 289 -8.25 4.18 3.30
N THR A 290 -8.48 4.20 4.62
CA THR A 290 -7.83 5.12 5.54
C THR A 290 -6.59 4.46 6.14
N ILE A 291 -5.52 4.39 5.35
CA ILE A 291 -4.28 3.67 5.74
C ILE A 291 -3.60 4.21 7.01
N GLU A 292 -3.80 5.47 7.35
CA GLU A 292 -3.36 6.07 8.60
C GLU A 292 -4.44 6.02 9.70
N GLY A 293 -5.53 5.28 9.46
CA GLY A 293 -6.65 5.14 10.38
C GLY A 293 -7.52 6.39 10.48
N GLY A 294 -7.81 6.80 11.69
CA GLY A 294 -8.61 7.97 12.00
C GLY A 294 -9.58 7.74 13.15
N THR A 295 -10.48 8.68 13.35
CA THR A 295 -11.42 8.69 14.49
C THR A 295 -12.30 7.46 14.59
N HIS A 296 -12.73 6.88 13.47
CA HIS A 296 -13.54 5.65 13.43
C HIS A 296 -12.74 4.43 13.89
N GLU A 297 -11.49 4.30 13.46
CA GLU A 297 -10.61 3.23 13.91
C GLU A 297 -10.24 3.39 15.38
N GLU A 298 -9.96 4.60 15.84
CA GLU A 298 -9.72 4.88 17.26
C GLU A 298 -10.93 4.49 18.13
N GLY A 299 -12.14 4.78 17.67
CA GLY A 299 -13.40 4.38 18.33
C GLY A 299 -13.51 2.87 18.44
N PHE A 300 -13.25 2.15 17.35
CA PHE A 300 -13.23 0.70 17.30
C PHE A 300 -12.18 0.11 18.26
N ARG A 301 -10.94 0.53 18.17
CA ARG A 301 -9.82 0.03 19.02
C ARG A 301 -10.09 0.25 20.51
N THR A 302 -10.66 1.41 20.86
CA THR A 302 -11.00 1.74 22.25
C THR A 302 -12.12 0.87 22.79
N ALA A 303 -13.22 0.74 22.05
CA ALA A 303 -14.36 -0.07 22.42
C ALA A 303 -14.00 -1.55 22.57
N LEU A 304 -13.29 -2.09 21.56
CA LEU A 304 -12.84 -3.47 21.54
C LEU A 304 -12.01 -3.82 22.79
N THR A 305 -11.00 -2.98 23.11
CA THR A 305 -10.11 -3.19 24.26
C THR A 305 -10.88 -3.16 25.57
N SER A 306 -11.77 -2.18 25.76
CA SER A 306 -12.60 -2.06 26.94
C SER A 306 -13.51 -3.26 27.14
N LEU A 307 -14.15 -3.69 26.05
CA LEU A 307 -15.15 -4.76 26.10
C LEU A 307 -14.51 -6.12 26.39
N VAL A 308 -13.39 -6.46 25.73
CA VAL A 308 -12.69 -7.70 26.00
C VAL A 308 -12.19 -7.75 27.44
N ASN A 309 -11.68 -6.65 28.00
CA ASN A 309 -11.32 -6.57 29.42
C ASN A 309 -12.51 -6.79 30.34
N LYS A 310 -13.67 -6.18 30.05
CA LYS A 310 -14.90 -6.36 30.83
C LYS A 310 -15.29 -7.84 30.86
N PHE A 311 -15.47 -8.47 29.72
CA PHE A 311 -15.90 -9.86 29.63
C PHE A 311 -14.86 -10.86 30.13
N ALA A 312 -13.54 -10.59 29.95
CA ALA A 312 -12.49 -11.42 30.52
C ALA A 312 -12.56 -11.46 32.07
N ARG A 313 -12.98 -10.38 32.73
CA ARG A 313 -13.24 -10.34 34.18
C ARG A 313 -14.53 -11.06 34.53
N GLU A 314 -15.64 -10.82 33.84
CA GLU A 314 -16.91 -11.49 34.04
C GLU A 314 -16.78 -13.02 33.91
N TRP A 315 -15.98 -13.49 32.99
CA TRP A 315 -15.69 -14.92 32.78
C TRP A 315 -14.59 -15.46 33.69
N SER A 316 -14.05 -14.66 34.63
CA SER A 316 -12.97 -15.02 35.55
C SER A 316 -11.68 -15.48 34.86
N ILE A 317 -11.44 -15.07 33.62
CA ILE A 317 -10.18 -15.27 32.90
C ILE A 317 -9.13 -14.28 33.43
N LEU A 318 -9.50 -13.03 33.68
CA LEU A 318 -8.74 -12.05 34.44
C LEU A 318 -9.26 -12.01 35.88
N LYS A 319 -8.34 -12.09 36.85
CA LYS A 319 -8.65 -11.91 38.28
C LYS A 319 -8.72 -10.42 38.61
N GLU A 320 -9.37 -10.06 39.73
CA GLU A 320 -9.46 -8.65 40.18
C GLU A 320 -8.10 -7.95 40.33
N LYS A 321 -7.07 -8.70 40.72
CA LYS A 321 -5.71 -8.19 40.93
C LYS A 321 -4.86 -8.09 39.66
N ASP A 322 -5.33 -8.69 38.56
CA ASP A 322 -4.58 -8.71 37.31
C ASP A 322 -4.70 -7.32 36.64
N THR A 323 -3.62 -6.89 35.99
CA THR A 323 -3.64 -5.69 35.14
C THR A 323 -4.53 -5.92 33.92
N ASN A 324 -5.15 -4.86 33.41
CA ASN A 324 -5.93 -4.95 32.18
C ASN A 324 -5.04 -5.35 31.01
N LEU A 325 -5.64 -6.07 30.06
CA LEU A 325 -5.04 -6.34 28.77
C LEU A 325 -4.86 -5.02 28.01
N SER A 326 -3.72 -4.85 27.36
CA SER A 326 -3.48 -3.71 26.46
C SER A 326 -4.23 -3.90 25.13
N GLY A 327 -4.33 -2.83 24.36
CA GLY A 327 -4.90 -2.92 23.01
C GLY A 327 -4.18 -3.92 22.13
N GLU A 328 -2.84 -3.98 22.19
CA GLU A 328 -2.02 -4.96 21.46
C GLU A 328 -2.38 -6.40 21.85
N ASP A 329 -2.54 -6.67 23.15
CA ASP A 329 -2.88 -8.03 23.62
C ASP A 329 -4.22 -8.50 23.07
N VAL A 330 -5.20 -7.58 23.00
CA VAL A 330 -6.56 -7.87 22.51
C VAL A 330 -6.58 -8.07 20.99
N ARG A 331 -5.75 -7.32 20.26
CA ARG A 331 -5.71 -7.36 18.79
C ARG A 331 -4.71 -8.37 18.24
N GLU A 332 -3.96 -9.09 19.07
CA GLU A 332 -3.08 -10.16 18.60
C GLU A 332 -3.89 -11.24 17.87
N GLY A 333 -3.57 -11.44 16.58
CA GLY A 333 -4.26 -12.37 15.70
C GLY A 333 -5.64 -11.90 15.21
N LEU A 334 -6.00 -10.64 15.43
CA LEU A 334 -7.25 -10.06 14.93
C LEU A 334 -7.13 -9.70 13.44
N THR A 335 -8.09 -10.17 12.65
CA THR A 335 -8.40 -9.62 11.32
C THR A 335 -9.72 -8.89 11.42
N ALA A 336 -9.76 -7.60 11.08
CA ALA A 336 -10.96 -6.78 11.17
C ALA A 336 -11.05 -5.79 10.01
N ILE A 337 -12.27 -5.60 9.49
CA ILE A 337 -12.65 -4.56 8.55
C ILE A 337 -13.63 -3.63 9.27
N VAL A 338 -13.32 -2.34 9.28
CA VAL A 338 -14.16 -1.28 9.85
C VAL A 338 -14.53 -0.31 8.74
N SER A 339 -15.75 -0.33 8.28
CA SER A 339 -16.25 0.50 7.19
C SER A 339 -17.32 1.47 7.70
N ILE A 340 -17.02 2.76 7.69
CA ILE A 340 -17.99 3.81 8.01
C ILE A 340 -18.43 4.53 6.74
N LYS A 341 -19.73 4.86 6.66
CA LYS A 341 -20.27 5.76 5.64
C LYS A 341 -20.84 7.00 6.33
N LEU A 342 -20.51 8.17 5.80
CA LEU A 342 -20.95 9.45 6.35
C LEU A 342 -21.12 10.49 5.23
N HIS A 343 -22.05 11.45 5.45
CA HIS A 343 -22.40 12.45 4.43
C HIS A 343 -21.23 13.40 4.12
N GLU A 344 -20.53 13.87 5.15
CA GLU A 344 -19.47 14.88 5.01
C GLU A 344 -18.17 14.40 5.67
N PRO A 345 -17.43 13.47 5.03
CA PRO A 345 -16.17 13.02 5.59
C PRO A 345 -15.11 14.12 5.53
N GLN A 346 -14.43 14.32 6.66
CA GLN A 346 -13.30 15.24 6.81
C GLN A 346 -12.02 14.42 6.88
N PHE A 347 -11.21 14.50 5.84
CA PHE A 347 -9.93 13.81 5.79
C PHE A 347 -8.77 14.77 6.10
N GLU A 348 -7.74 14.25 6.75
CA GLU A 348 -6.47 14.94 6.87
C GLU A 348 -5.71 14.82 5.52
N GLY A 349 -5.68 15.93 4.75
CA GLY A 349 -4.95 16.01 3.48
C GLY A 349 -5.71 15.48 2.24
N GLN A 350 -5.13 15.77 1.07
CA GLN A 350 -5.70 15.44 -0.24
C GLN A 350 -5.72 13.93 -0.53
N THR A 351 -4.80 13.18 0.03
CA THR A 351 -4.67 11.72 -0.18
C THR A 351 -5.70 10.91 0.60
N LYS A 352 -6.53 11.56 1.45
CA LYS A 352 -7.64 10.95 2.20
C LYS A 352 -7.21 9.77 3.10
N THR A 353 -5.98 9.77 3.57
CA THR A 353 -5.39 8.64 4.31
C THR A 353 -5.89 8.50 5.74
N LYS A 354 -6.46 9.57 6.32
CA LYS A 354 -6.91 9.59 7.71
C LYS A 354 -8.23 10.36 7.87
N LEU A 355 -9.20 9.76 8.56
CA LEU A 355 -10.49 10.38 8.86
C LEU A 355 -10.42 11.22 10.14
N GLY A 356 -10.89 12.49 10.08
CA GLY A 356 -10.85 13.44 11.19
C GLY A 356 -12.17 13.68 11.92
N ASN A 357 -13.32 13.21 11.41
CA ASN A 357 -14.65 13.44 11.98
C ASN A 357 -14.76 12.98 13.43
N THR A 358 -14.93 13.89 14.38
CA THR A 358 -15.00 13.55 15.81
C THR A 358 -16.24 12.75 16.20
N GLU A 359 -17.38 13.01 15.53
CA GLU A 359 -18.64 12.27 15.71
C GLU A 359 -18.52 10.79 15.32
N ALA A 360 -17.65 10.46 14.36
CA ALA A 360 -17.42 9.08 13.94
C ALA A 360 -16.84 8.23 15.09
N LYS A 361 -15.92 8.78 15.89
CA LYS A 361 -15.33 8.08 17.04
C LYS A 361 -16.39 7.64 18.05
N ALA A 362 -17.24 8.58 18.47
CA ALA A 362 -18.29 8.31 19.46
C ALA A 362 -19.33 7.33 18.93
N PHE A 363 -19.72 7.46 17.66
CA PHE A 363 -20.67 6.56 17.01
C PHE A 363 -20.12 5.14 16.92
N VAL A 364 -18.93 4.96 16.39
CA VAL A 364 -18.29 3.64 16.27
C VAL A 364 -18.10 3.00 17.64
N GLN A 365 -17.62 3.78 18.63
CA GLN A 365 -17.43 3.27 19.98
C GLN A 365 -18.72 2.77 20.61
N LYS A 366 -19.83 3.50 20.42
CA LYS A 366 -21.15 3.09 20.91
C LYS A 366 -21.60 1.79 20.24
N VAL A 367 -21.59 1.75 18.91
CA VAL A 367 -22.08 0.59 18.14
C VAL A 367 -21.26 -0.66 18.47
N VAL A 368 -19.94 -0.57 18.49
CA VAL A 368 -19.06 -1.70 18.83
C VAL A 368 -19.34 -2.20 20.26
N ASN A 369 -19.54 -1.30 21.22
CA ASN A 369 -19.85 -1.71 22.59
C ASN A 369 -21.20 -2.46 22.68
N GLU A 370 -22.23 -2.01 21.97
CA GLU A 370 -23.56 -2.62 22.00
C GLU A 370 -23.56 -3.97 21.26
N GLU A 371 -23.13 -3.98 19.99
CA GLU A 371 -23.26 -5.15 19.12
C GLU A 371 -22.26 -6.28 19.49
N LEU A 372 -21.01 -5.93 19.81
CA LEU A 372 -20.04 -6.94 20.21
C LEU A 372 -20.34 -7.49 21.63
N ALA A 373 -20.92 -6.69 22.54
CA ALA A 373 -21.39 -7.21 23.83
C ALA A 373 -22.48 -8.25 23.61
N ALA A 374 -23.49 -7.94 22.80
CA ALA A 374 -24.55 -8.88 22.45
C ALA A 374 -24.00 -10.16 21.80
N TRP A 375 -22.98 -10.03 20.94
CA TRP A 375 -22.32 -11.19 20.34
C TRP A 375 -21.61 -12.06 21.39
N PHE A 376 -20.87 -11.47 22.34
CA PHE A 376 -20.19 -12.18 23.42
C PHE A 376 -21.18 -12.91 24.36
N GLU A 377 -22.30 -12.27 24.66
CA GLU A 377 -23.38 -12.87 25.47
C GLU A 377 -23.99 -14.09 24.75
N LYS A 378 -24.17 -13.98 23.43
CA LYS A 378 -24.72 -15.06 22.59
C LYS A 378 -23.69 -16.19 22.35
N ASN A 379 -22.41 -15.87 22.30
CA ASN A 379 -21.32 -16.79 21.95
C ASN A 379 -20.23 -16.87 23.04
N PRO A 380 -20.56 -17.22 24.30
CA PRO A 380 -19.62 -17.14 25.42
C PRO A 380 -18.43 -18.08 25.30
N ALA A 381 -18.54 -19.19 24.59
CA ALA A 381 -17.45 -20.11 24.36
C ALA A 381 -16.36 -19.47 23.49
N GLN A 382 -16.76 -18.92 22.34
CA GLN A 382 -15.88 -18.23 21.40
C GLN A 382 -15.28 -16.97 22.03
N GLY A 383 -16.08 -16.21 22.78
CA GLY A 383 -15.60 -15.04 23.52
C GLY A 383 -14.53 -15.37 24.56
N LYS A 384 -14.67 -16.52 25.26
CA LYS A 384 -13.66 -17.01 26.19
C LYS A 384 -12.36 -17.40 25.48
N ASP A 385 -12.42 -17.96 24.28
CA ASP A 385 -11.24 -18.29 23.51
C ASP A 385 -10.48 -17.03 23.06
N ILE A 386 -11.20 -15.99 22.66
CA ILE A 386 -10.62 -14.65 22.36
C ILE A 386 -9.94 -14.07 23.61
N ALA A 387 -10.62 -14.08 24.76
CA ALA A 387 -10.05 -13.56 25.99
C ALA A 387 -8.83 -14.36 26.49
N ARG A 388 -8.82 -15.68 26.32
CA ARG A 388 -7.67 -16.53 26.65
C ARG A 388 -6.48 -16.25 25.74
N LYS A 389 -6.70 -16.08 24.43
CA LYS A 389 -5.64 -15.68 23.50
C LYS A 389 -5.05 -14.33 23.90
N SER A 390 -5.89 -13.35 24.21
CA SER A 390 -5.45 -12.03 24.66
C SER A 390 -4.65 -12.09 25.97
N LEU A 391 -5.03 -12.97 26.92
CA LEU A 391 -4.26 -13.21 28.15
C LEU A 391 -2.90 -13.87 27.87
N GLN A 392 -2.84 -14.78 26.92
CA GLN A 392 -1.58 -15.42 26.49
C GLN A 392 -0.65 -14.38 25.87
N ALA A 393 -1.17 -13.47 25.03
CA ALA A 393 -0.41 -12.35 24.46
C ALA A 393 0.15 -11.42 25.54
N ALA A 394 -0.68 -11.02 26.52
CA ALA A 394 -0.28 -10.19 27.65
C ALA A 394 0.84 -10.85 28.48
N THR A 395 0.69 -12.14 28.75
CA THR A 395 1.70 -12.91 29.51
C THR A 395 3.04 -12.93 28.77
N ALA A 396 3.02 -13.15 27.46
CA ALA A 396 4.20 -13.15 26.62
C ALA A 396 4.88 -11.77 26.59
N ARG A 397 4.10 -10.72 26.38
CA ARG A 397 4.58 -9.34 26.33
C ARG A 397 5.24 -8.93 27.68
N LEU A 398 4.61 -9.24 28.81
CA LEU A 398 5.15 -8.97 30.13
C LEU A 398 6.44 -9.73 30.42
N ALA A 399 6.52 -11.01 30.01
CA ALA A 399 7.74 -11.80 30.14
C ALA A 399 8.88 -11.23 29.28
N ALA A 400 8.60 -10.82 28.06
CA ALA A 400 9.56 -10.17 27.17
C ALA A 400 10.06 -8.84 27.73
N ARG A 401 9.16 -7.99 28.26
CA ARG A 401 9.53 -6.72 28.93
C ARG A 401 10.44 -6.96 30.11
N LYS A 402 10.10 -7.90 31.00
CA LYS A 402 10.91 -8.26 32.15
C LYS A 402 12.30 -8.76 31.74
N ALA A 403 12.41 -9.60 30.72
CA ALA A 403 13.69 -10.09 30.21
C ALA A 403 14.55 -8.95 29.66
N ARG A 404 13.95 -8.02 28.92
CA ARG A 404 14.62 -6.82 28.41
C ARG A 404 15.13 -5.92 29.53
N ASP A 405 14.32 -5.65 30.54
CA ASP A 405 14.69 -4.80 31.67
C ASP A 405 15.83 -5.43 32.49
N LEU A 406 15.82 -6.73 32.69
CA LEU A 406 16.93 -7.45 33.33
C LEU A 406 18.23 -7.35 32.52
N ALA A 407 18.15 -7.45 31.18
CA ALA A 407 19.30 -7.29 30.28
C ALA A 407 19.85 -5.85 30.30
N ARG A 408 18.97 -4.83 30.36
CA ARG A 408 19.37 -3.43 30.49
C ARG A 408 20.04 -3.14 31.84
N ASN A 409 19.51 -3.64 32.96
CA ASN A 409 20.09 -3.47 34.27
C ASN A 409 21.48 -4.12 34.41
N ARG A 410 21.71 -5.27 33.73
CA ARG A 410 23.05 -5.88 33.67
C ARG A 410 24.06 -5.07 32.83
N LYS A 411 23.60 -4.39 31.76
CA LYS A 411 24.45 -3.51 30.93
C LYS A 411 24.68 -2.13 31.57
N GLY A 412 23.72 -1.60 32.33
CA GLY A 412 23.84 -0.32 33.03
C GLY A 412 24.91 -0.25 34.13
N LEU A 413 25.40 -1.40 34.60
CA LEU A 413 26.53 -1.49 35.56
C LEU A 413 27.90 -1.43 34.85
N LEU A 414 27.99 -1.45 33.51
CA LEU A 414 29.26 -1.55 32.77
C LEU A 414 29.44 -0.55 31.61
N GLY A 415 28.57 0.45 31.40
CA GLY A 415 28.81 1.40 30.31
C GLY A 415 27.66 2.33 29.95
N SER A 416 27.98 3.57 29.71
CA SER A 416 27.11 4.73 29.54
C SER A 416 26.50 4.90 28.12
N SER A 417 26.43 3.87 27.25
CA SER A 417 25.78 4.03 25.95
C SER A 417 24.64 3.01 25.76
N SER A 418 23.44 3.51 25.52
CA SER A 418 22.24 2.72 25.23
C SER A 418 22.25 2.10 23.83
N LEU A 419 23.25 2.40 23.02
CA LEU A 419 23.38 1.98 21.63
C LEU A 419 23.99 0.57 21.50
N PRO A 420 23.63 -0.19 20.43
CA PRO A 420 24.24 -1.48 20.16
C PRO A 420 25.75 -1.35 19.95
N GLY A 421 26.57 -2.15 20.61
CA GLY A 421 28.02 -2.08 20.48
C GLY A 421 28.58 -2.33 19.08
N LYS A 422 27.75 -2.88 18.19
CA LYS A 422 28.08 -3.11 16.77
C LYS A 422 27.68 -1.96 15.83
N LEU A 423 26.90 -1.00 16.31
CA LEU A 423 26.50 0.17 15.53
C LEU A 423 27.70 1.12 15.40
N LYS A 424 28.11 1.39 14.17
CA LYS A 424 29.03 2.50 13.86
C LYS A 424 28.19 3.72 13.56
N ASP A 425 27.91 4.51 14.58
CA ASP A 425 27.02 5.67 14.50
C ASP A 425 27.64 6.84 13.71
N CYS A 426 26.79 7.75 13.21
CA CYS A 426 27.19 9.02 12.61
C CYS A 426 27.34 10.11 13.67
N SER A 427 28.03 11.20 13.33
CA SER A 427 28.31 12.30 14.25
C SER A 427 27.24 13.39 14.25
N SER A 428 26.42 13.52 13.20
CA SER A 428 25.30 14.45 13.15
C SER A 428 24.17 13.99 14.07
N ASN A 429 23.54 14.96 14.74
CA ASN A 429 22.34 14.74 15.56
C ASN A 429 21.06 15.23 14.87
N GLU A 430 21.15 15.66 13.61
CA GLU A 430 19.99 16.07 12.83
C GLU A 430 19.44 14.87 12.05
N PRO A 431 18.28 14.30 12.45
CA PRO A 431 17.77 13.07 11.87
C PRO A 431 17.49 13.16 10.35
N ALA A 432 17.13 14.37 9.88
CA ALA A 432 16.84 14.61 8.47
C ALA A 432 18.07 14.46 7.55
N GLU A 433 19.27 14.69 8.08
CA GLU A 433 20.53 14.50 7.36
C GLU A 433 21.09 13.08 7.54
N CYS A 434 20.64 12.36 8.56
CA CYS A 434 21.20 11.07 8.96
C CYS A 434 20.53 9.91 8.26
N GLU A 435 21.33 8.92 7.90
CA GLU A 435 20.88 7.65 7.36
C GLU A 435 21.62 6.48 8.01
N VAL A 436 20.94 5.34 8.12
CA VAL A 436 21.56 4.11 8.62
C VAL A 436 21.46 3.01 7.59
N PHE A 437 22.60 2.38 7.31
CA PHE A 437 22.69 1.20 6.46
C PHE A 437 22.64 -0.04 7.33
N ILE A 438 21.63 -0.88 7.13
CA ILE A 438 21.54 -2.21 7.70
C ILE A 438 22.24 -3.15 6.73
N VAL A 439 23.41 -3.64 7.12
CA VAL A 439 24.34 -4.34 6.22
C VAL A 439 24.43 -5.81 6.60
N GLU A 440 24.33 -6.69 5.61
CA GLU A 440 24.51 -8.12 5.81
C GLU A 440 25.96 -8.47 6.13
N GLY A 441 26.19 -9.09 7.29
CA GLY A 441 27.46 -9.62 7.71
C GLY A 441 28.48 -8.58 8.20
N ASP A 442 29.46 -9.06 8.94
CA ASP A 442 30.53 -8.22 9.51
C ASP A 442 31.55 -7.77 8.44
N SER A 443 31.75 -8.57 7.39
CA SER A 443 32.71 -8.25 6.32
C SER A 443 32.25 -7.03 5.53
N ALA A 444 31.03 -7.07 4.97
CA ALA A 444 30.44 -5.94 4.26
C ALA A 444 30.23 -4.74 5.18
N GLY A 445 29.85 -4.97 6.46
CA GLY A 445 29.78 -3.94 7.48
C GLY A 445 31.14 -3.30 7.80
N GLY A 446 32.24 -4.04 7.60
CA GLY A 446 33.60 -3.54 7.69
C GLY A 446 33.93 -2.55 6.56
N SER A 447 33.72 -2.97 5.32
CA SER A 447 33.94 -2.16 4.11
C SER A 447 33.05 -0.92 4.09
N ALA A 448 31.74 -1.09 4.37
CA ALA A 448 30.79 0.02 4.48
C ALA A 448 31.20 1.03 5.58
N GLY A 449 31.67 0.52 6.73
CA GLY A 449 32.13 1.37 7.82
C GLY A 449 33.42 2.14 7.53
N GLN A 450 34.25 1.71 6.57
CA GLN A 450 35.43 2.42 6.10
C GLN A 450 35.07 3.42 4.99
N GLY A 451 34.16 3.06 4.09
CA GLY A 451 33.78 3.88 2.93
C GLY A 451 32.75 4.98 3.23
N ARG A 452 32.00 4.89 4.34
CA ARG A 452 30.90 5.80 4.68
C ARG A 452 31.33 7.26 4.90
N ASP A 453 30.39 8.20 4.78
CA ASP A 453 30.52 9.53 5.39
C ASP A 453 30.21 9.43 6.90
N PRO A 454 31.23 9.54 7.79
CA PRO A 454 31.02 9.44 9.23
C PRO A 454 30.13 10.55 9.82
N ARG A 455 29.90 11.62 9.11
CA ARG A 455 29.06 12.74 9.55
C ARG A 455 27.59 12.36 9.54
N THR A 456 27.12 11.73 8.48
CA THR A 456 25.67 11.51 8.25
C THR A 456 25.27 10.05 8.09
N GLN A 457 26.23 9.14 7.88
CA GLN A 457 25.95 7.73 7.62
C GLN A 457 26.34 6.85 8.80
N ALA A 458 25.39 6.10 9.32
CA ALA A 458 25.60 5.05 10.32
C ALA A 458 25.57 3.67 9.67
N ILE A 459 26.31 2.70 10.22
CA ILE A 459 26.35 1.32 9.75
C ILE A 459 25.95 0.38 10.90
N LEU A 460 24.93 -0.42 10.65
CA LEU A 460 24.47 -1.49 11.53
C LEU A 460 24.65 -2.85 10.85
N PRO A 461 25.75 -3.57 11.10
CA PRO A 461 25.89 -4.93 10.57
C PRO A 461 24.94 -5.88 11.30
N ILE A 462 24.27 -6.76 10.55
CA ILE A 462 23.44 -7.83 11.06
C ILE A 462 24.08 -9.18 10.74
N ARG A 463 24.06 -10.12 11.70
CA ARG A 463 24.69 -11.42 11.53
C ARG A 463 23.66 -12.47 11.12
N GLY A 464 23.67 -12.81 9.83
CA GLY A 464 22.81 -13.84 9.27
C GLY A 464 21.32 -13.45 9.24
N LYS A 465 20.48 -14.46 9.05
CA LYS A 465 19.03 -14.30 8.96
C LYS A 465 18.44 -13.91 10.31
N ILE A 466 17.74 -12.80 10.38
CA ILE A 466 16.94 -12.47 11.56
C ILE A 466 15.79 -13.46 11.71
N LEU A 467 15.20 -13.48 12.90
CA LEU A 467 14.05 -14.31 13.20
C LEU A 467 12.86 -13.95 12.29
N ASN A 468 12.14 -14.96 11.79
CA ASN A 468 10.91 -14.75 11.05
C ASN A 468 9.78 -14.37 12.01
N VAL A 469 9.43 -13.09 12.03
CA VAL A 469 8.43 -12.53 12.96
C VAL A 469 7.00 -12.93 12.63
N GLU A 470 6.72 -13.39 11.40
CA GLU A 470 5.41 -13.91 11.01
C GLU A 470 5.04 -15.20 11.74
N LYS A 471 6.05 -16.00 12.08
CA LYS A 471 5.90 -17.31 12.77
C LYS A 471 6.26 -17.27 14.25
N THR A 472 6.58 -16.10 14.79
CA THR A 472 7.22 -16.05 16.11
C THR A 472 6.51 -15.10 17.03
N ARG A 473 6.24 -15.55 18.24
CA ARG A 473 5.67 -14.74 19.31
C ARG A 473 6.60 -13.59 19.69
N ILE A 474 6.01 -12.48 20.12
CA ILE A 474 6.70 -11.23 20.44
C ILE A 474 7.80 -11.40 21.52
N ASP A 475 7.61 -12.27 22.50
CA ASP A 475 8.62 -12.54 23.54
C ASP A 475 9.93 -13.08 22.95
N ARG A 476 9.86 -13.95 21.94
CA ARG A 476 11.02 -14.45 21.22
C ARG A 476 11.60 -13.43 20.24
N VAL A 477 10.74 -12.64 19.61
CA VAL A 477 11.15 -11.54 18.72
C VAL A 477 12.01 -10.56 19.52
N LEU A 478 11.53 -10.12 20.69
CA LEU A 478 12.24 -9.20 21.57
C LEU A 478 13.46 -9.82 22.28
N ALA A 479 13.56 -11.13 22.37
CA ALA A 479 14.75 -11.81 22.88
C ALA A 479 15.87 -11.94 21.83
N ASN A 480 15.57 -11.75 20.54
CA ASN A 480 16.55 -11.81 19.46
C ASN A 480 17.49 -10.59 19.49
N THR A 481 18.81 -10.84 19.52
CA THR A 481 19.84 -9.80 19.67
C THR A 481 19.91 -8.87 18.47
N GLU A 482 19.65 -9.36 17.24
CA GLU A 482 19.66 -8.58 16.02
C GLU A 482 18.47 -7.62 15.99
N VAL A 483 17.28 -8.12 16.35
CA VAL A 483 16.06 -7.31 16.48
C VAL A 483 16.22 -6.23 17.53
N GLN A 484 16.77 -6.58 18.71
CA GLN A 484 17.08 -5.59 19.77
C GLN A 484 18.04 -4.50 19.28
N ALA A 485 19.03 -4.88 18.48
CA ALA A 485 19.98 -3.92 17.91
C ALA A 485 19.31 -2.94 16.94
N ILE A 486 18.39 -3.43 16.09
CA ILE A 486 17.62 -2.58 15.18
C ILE A 486 16.72 -1.62 15.96
N ILE A 487 15.93 -2.12 16.91
CA ILE A 487 15.03 -1.29 17.74
C ILE A 487 15.84 -0.20 18.48
N SER A 488 16.97 -0.57 19.06
CA SER A 488 17.83 0.37 19.81
C SER A 488 18.50 1.40 18.89
N ALA A 489 18.91 1.02 17.69
CA ALA A 489 19.52 1.92 16.72
C ALA A 489 18.52 2.98 16.22
N PHE A 490 17.29 2.58 15.92
CA PHE A 490 16.26 3.52 15.45
C PHE A 490 15.74 4.44 16.53
N GLY A 491 15.59 3.93 17.77
CA GLY A 491 15.14 4.71 18.91
C GLY A 491 13.62 4.89 19.02
N THR A 492 12.85 4.49 18.02
CA THR A 492 11.40 4.72 17.94
C THR A 492 10.55 3.83 18.85
N GLY A 493 11.08 2.70 19.35
CA GLY A 493 10.24 1.64 19.90
C GLY A 493 9.54 0.82 18.80
N ILE A 494 8.56 0.03 19.21
CA ILE A 494 7.74 -0.83 18.30
C ILE A 494 6.27 -0.79 18.73
N GLN A 495 5.37 -1.07 17.80
CA GLN A 495 3.91 -1.19 18.01
C GLN A 495 3.32 0.02 18.77
N ASP A 496 2.55 -0.17 19.86
CA ASP A 496 1.94 0.94 20.64
C ASP A 496 2.98 1.85 21.36
N GLU A 497 4.22 1.37 21.56
CA GLU A 497 5.33 2.19 22.08
C GLU A 497 6.06 2.97 20.96
N PHE A 498 5.64 2.82 19.71
CA PHE A 498 6.29 3.46 18.57
C PHE A 498 6.06 4.98 18.57
N ASP A 499 7.16 5.74 18.48
CA ASP A 499 7.14 7.19 18.40
C ASP A 499 8.06 7.66 17.27
N ILE A 500 7.49 8.13 16.17
CA ILE A 500 8.23 8.58 14.98
C ILE A 500 9.15 9.77 15.28
N ASN A 501 8.79 10.63 16.27
CA ASN A 501 9.59 11.79 16.64
C ASN A 501 10.93 11.41 17.29
N LYS A 502 11.09 10.15 17.70
CA LYS A 502 12.33 9.61 18.26
C LYS A 502 13.22 8.94 17.19
N LEU A 503 12.78 8.93 15.92
CA LEU A 503 13.55 8.35 14.83
C LEU A 503 14.87 9.10 14.65
N ARG A 504 15.97 8.35 14.72
CA ARG A 504 17.33 8.92 14.66
C ARG A 504 17.86 9.12 13.25
N TYR A 505 17.27 8.45 12.27
CA TYR A 505 17.72 8.46 10.87
C TYR A 505 16.51 8.53 9.94
N HIS A 506 16.43 9.55 9.10
CA HIS A 506 15.32 9.69 8.16
C HIS A 506 15.49 8.86 6.88
N LYS A 507 16.57 8.07 6.77
CA LYS A 507 16.70 7.03 5.75
C LYS A 507 17.22 5.74 6.39
N LEU A 508 16.44 4.69 6.26
CA LEU A 508 16.76 3.35 6.73
C LEU A 508 17.03 2.49 5.49
N VAL A 509 18.30 2.27 5.19
CA VAL A 509 18.73 1.63 3.93
C VAL A 509 19.06 0.17 4.17
N LEU A 510 18.30 -0.74 3.55
CA LEU A 510 18.56 -2.17 3.58
C LEU A 510 19.60 -2.50 2.51
N MET A 511 20.76 -3.00 2.91
CA MET A 511 21.87 -3.32 2.04
C MET A 511 22.28 -4.78 2.27
N ALA A 512 21.75 -5.67 1.44
CA ALA A 512 21.99 -7.10 1.45
C ALA A 512 22.62 -7.57 0.14
N ASP A 513 23.27 -8.73 0.18
CA ASP A 513 23.88 -9.35 -0.99
C ASP A 513 22.85 -9.60 -2.11
N ALA A 514 23.31 -9.69 -3.34
CA ALA A 514 22.44 -9.93 -4.49
C ALA A 514 21.99 -11.41 -4.64
N ASP A 515 22.49 -12.30 -3.78
CA ASP A 515 22.18 -13.71 -3.78
C ASP A 515 20.84 -14.08 -3.13
N VAL A 516 20.47 -15.35 -3.12
CA VAL A 516 19.21 -15.86 -2.56
C VAL A 516 19.12 -15.65 -1.04
N ASP A 517 20.25 -15.68 -0.32
CA ASP A 517 20.28 -15.47 1.12
C ASP A 517 20.07 -13.99 1.47
N GLY A 518 20.71 -13.07 0.74
CA GLY A 518 20.50 -11.63 0.89
C GLY A 518 19.06 -11.21 0.56
N GLN A 519 18.44 -11.81 -0.47
CA GLN A 519 17.02 -11.59 -0.78
C GLN A 519 16.13 -12.05 0.37
N HIS A 520 16.45 -13.19 1.00
CA HIS A 520 15.70 -13.69 2.15
C HIS A 520 15.89 -12.77 3.39
N ILE A 521 17.10 -12.30 3.65
CA ILE A 521 17.39 -11.35 4.74
C ILE A 521 16.60 -10.05 4.54
N ARG A 522 16.59 -9.52 3.32
CA ARG A 522 15.79 -8.36 2.95
C ARG A 522 14.31 -8.57 3.24
N THR A 523 13.76 -9.71 2.84
CA THR A 523 12.36 -10.07 3.08
C THR A 523 12.04 -10.17 4.57
N LEU A 524 12.91 -10.78 5.38
CA LEU A 524 12.76 -10.85 6.84
C LEU A 524 12.76 -9.47 7.48
N LEU A 525 13.66 -8.58 7.06
CA LEU A 525 13.73 -7.20 7.55
C LEU A 525 12.47 -6.41 7.18
N LEU A 526 12.02 -6.50 5.93
CA LEU A 526 10.79 -5.86 5.48
C LEU A 526 9.58 -6.38 6.25
N THR A 527 9.50 -7.70 6.49
CA THR A 527 8.44 -8.30 7.32
C THR A 527 8.46 -7.71 8.74
N PHE A 528 9.63 -7.60 9.35
CA PHE A 528 9.77 -7.00 10.69
C PHE A 528 9.33 -5.53 10.71
N LEU A 529 9.78 -4.72 9.76
CA LEU A 529 9.42 -3.30 9.67
C LEU A 529 7.92 -3.13 9.42
N PHE A 530 7.35 -3.91 8.51
CA PHE A 530 5.93 -3.88 8.19
C PHE A 530 5.04 -4.29 9.38
N ARG A 531 5.44 -5.29 10.18
CA ARG A 531 4.64 -5.81 11.30
C ARG A 531 4.79 -5.01 12.59
N TYR A 532 5.97 -4.49 12.87
CA TYR A 532 6.28 -3.88 14.18
C TYR A 532 6.60 -2.40 14.14
N MET A 533 6.94 -1.85 12.97
CA MET A 533 7.33 -0.45 12.78
C MET A 533 6.67 0.14 11.51
N ARG A 534 5.41 -0.19 11.29
CA ARG A 534 4.63 0.18 10.10
C ARG A 534 4.76 1.66 9.70
N PRO A 535 4.72 2.64 10.64
CA PRO A 535 4.82 4.06 10.28
C PRO A 535 6.14 4.43 9.60
N LEU A 536 7.21 3.63 9.72
CA LEU A 536 8.46 3.86 8.98
C LEU A 536 8.30 3.57 7.49
N VAL A 537 7.50 2.58 7.14
CA VAL A 537 7.23 2.23 5.74
C VAL A 537 6.25 3.23 5.13
N ASP A 538 5.15 3.50 5.82
CA ASP A 538 4.12 4.45 5.38
C ASP A 538 4.65 5.89 5.25
N GLY A 539 5.57 6.29 6.13
CA GLY A 539 6.26 7.59 6.09
C GLY A 539 7.40 7.68 5.06
N GLY A 540 7.68 6.60 4.32
CA GLY A 540 8.70 6.60 3.26
C GLY A 540 10.14 6.66 3.75
N PHE A 541 10.42 6.21 4.98
CA PHE A 541 11.78 6.22 5.55
C PHE A 541 12.61 4.99 5.18
N VAL A 542 12.00 3.94 4.58
CA VAL A 542 12.65 2.68 4.26
C VAL A 542 13.09 2.64 2.81
N TYR A 543 14.34 2.26 2.58
CA TYR A 543 14.95 2.17 1.27
C TYR A 543 15.70 0.85 1.09
N VAL A 544 15.82 0.40 -0.15
CA VAL A 544 16.65 -0.74 -0.55
C VAL A 544 17.78 -0.23 -1.44
N ALA A 545 19.01 -0.46 -1.03
CA ALA A 545 20.17 -0.15 -1.83
C ALA A 545 20.26 -1.06 -3.06
N GLN A 546 20.72 -0.49 -4.17
CA GLN A 546 20.95 -1.21 -5.42
C GLN A 546 22.45 -1.21 -5.73
N PRO A 547 23.24 -2.17 -5.21
CA PRO A 547 24.63 -2.33 -5.61
C PRO A 547 24.70 -2.83 -7.06
N PRO A 548 25.77 -2.52 -7.79
CA PRO A 548 25.98 -3.04 -9.14
C PRO A 548 26.20 -4.56 -9.12
N LEU A 549 25.72 -5.23 -10.16
CA LEU A 549 25.95 -6.67 -10.36
C LEU A 549 27.27 -6.94 -11.10
N TYR A 550 27.74 -5.98 -11.88
CA TYR A 550 28.94 -6.13 -12.72
C TYR A 550 29.89 -4.95 -12.60
N LYS A 551 31.19 -5.26 -12.63
CA LYS A 551 32.29 -4.32 -12.81
C LYS A 551 33.01 -4.66 -14.10
N VAL A 552 33.15 -3.70 -15.02
CA VAL A 552 33.87 -3.81 -16.27
C VAL A 552 35.17 -3.01 -16.15
N LYS A 553 36.32 -3.68 -16.16
CA LYS A 553 37.64 -3.06 -16.01
C LYS A 553 38.20 -2.71 -17.39
N TRP A 554 38.33 -1.43 -17.66
CA TRP A 554 38.95 -0.94 -18.88
C TRP A 554 40.45 -0.77 -18.70
N SER A 555 41.23 -1.07 -19.76
CA SER A 555 42.68 -0.86 -19.72
C SER A 555 42.98 0.64 -19.68
N ARG A 556 43.56 1.11 -18.58
CA ARG A 556 44.00 2.51 -18.34
C ARG A 556 42.86 3.53 -18.13
N GLU A 557 41.65 3.10 -17.85
CA GLU A 557 40.52 3.98 -17.55
C GLU A 557 39.80 3.53 -16.28
N ALA A 558 38.92 4.39 -15.75
CA ALA A 558 38.04 4.05 -14.62
C ALA A 558 37.14 2.88 -14.98
N PRO A 559 36.85 1.99 -14.04
CA PRO A 559 35.91 0.88 -14.27
C PRO A 559 34.51 1.41 -14.55
N GLY A 560 33.74 0.68 -15.35
CA GLY A 560 32.32 0.89 -15.52
C GLY A 560 31.53 -0.08 -14.62
N TYR A 561 30.34 0.32 -14.17
CA TYR A 561 29.46 -0.52 -13.36
C TYR A 561 28.14 -0.75 -14.09
N ALA A 562 27.57 -1.94 -13.96
CA ALA A 562 26.28 -2.29 -14.55
C ALA A 562 25.39 -3.01 -13.52
N TYR A 563 24.09 -2.70 -13.56
CA TYR A 563 23.08 -3.17 -12.62
C TYR A 563 22.18 -4.27 -13.21
N SER A 564 22.41 -4.65 -14.47
CA SER A 564 21.75 -5.76 -15.16
C SER A 564 22.62 -6.31 -16.28
N ASP A 565 22.29 -7.53 -16.76
CA ASP A 565 22.96 -8.13 -17.92
C ASP A 565 22.88 -7.23 -19.15
N LYS A 566 21.72 -6.66 -19.41
CA LYS A 566 21.49 -5.74 -20.53
C LYS A 566 22.39 -4.50 -20.44
N GLN A 567 22.50 -3.91 -19.25
CA GLN A 567 23.38 -2.75 -19.05
C GLN A 567 24.86 -3.13 -19.19
N ARG A 568 25.26 -4.32 -18.70
CA ARG A 568 26.62 -4.84 -18.90
C ARG A 568 26.92 -4.96 -20.39
N ASP A 569 26.06 -5.57 -21.17
CA ASP A 569 26.25 -5.80 -22.60
C ASP A 569 26.33 -4.47 -23.36
N GLN A 570 25.44 -3.53 -23.04
CA GLN A 570 25.47 -2.17 -23.60
C GLN A 570 26.77 -1.41 -23.24
N LEU A 571 27.20 -1.53 -21.98
CA LEU A 571 28.43 -0.89 -21.51
C LEU A 571 29.67 -1.46 -22.23
N VAL A 572 29.72 -2.78 -22.42
CA VAL A 572 30.79 -3.48 -23.13
C VAL A 572 30.79 -3.08 -24.61
N GLU A 573 29.65 -3.11 -25.26
CA GLU A 573 29.49 -2.76 -26.68
C GLU A 573 29.91 -1.30 -26.93
N ALA A 574 29.39 -0.37 -26.13
CA ALA A 574 29.76 1.05 -26.23
C ALA A 574 31.27 1.29 -25.99
N GLY A 575 31.86 0.59 -25.01
CA GLY A 575 33.27 0.68 -24.74
C GLY A 575 34.15 0.16 -25.89
N LEU A 576 33.81 -0.98 -26.47
CA LEU A 576 34.51 -1.55 -27.63
C LEU A 576 34.36 -0.65 -28.87
N ALA A 577 33.20 -0.09 -29.11
CA ALA A 577 32.96 0.88 -30.19
C ALA A 577 33.78 2.16 -30.01
N ALA A 578 34.03 2.58 -28.78
CA ALA A 578 34.92 3.69 -28.44
C ALA A 578 36.44 3.33 -28.51
N GLY A 579 36.77 2.10 -28.90
CA GLY A 579 38.14 1.63 -29.03
C GLY A 579 38.82 1.21 -27.72
N LYS A 580 38.08 1.04 -26.65
CA LYS A 580 38.59 0.55 -25.36
C LYS A 580 38.95 -0.93 -25.47
N LYS A 581 39.97 -1.35 -24.73
CA LYS A 581 40.40 -2.76 -24.71
C LYS A 581 39.82 -3.48 -23.49
N LEU A 582 39.18 -4.61 -23.75
CA LEU A 582 38.57 -5.49 -22.75
C LEU A 582 39.05 -6.92 -22.94
N ARG A 583 39.37 -7.63 -21.86
CA ARG A 583 39.58 -9.08 -21.84
C ARG A 583 38.38 -9.73 -21.14
N THR A 584 38.11 -11.00 -21.42
CA THR A 584 36.98 -11.73 -20.80
C THR A 584 37.06 -11.72 -19.27
N GLU A 585 38.25 -11.80 -18.70
CA GLU A 585 38.53 -11.75 -17.26
C GLU A 585 38.34 -10.34 -16.64
N ASP A 586 38.21 -9.31 -17.47
CA ASP A 586 38.02 -7.92 -17.00
C ASP A 586 36.54 -7.59 -16.71
N VAL A 587 35.61 -8.51 -16.99
CA VAL A 587 34.18 -8.42 -16.59
C VAL A 587 33.98 -9.26 -15.34
N GLN A 588 33.94 -8.59 -14.21
CA GLN A 588 33.72 -9.21 -12.90
C GLN A 588 32.21 -9.16 -12.53
N ARG A 589 31.62 -10.31 -12.16
CA ARG A 589 30.31 -10.34 -11.53
C ARG A 589 30.51 -10.34 -10.01
N TYR A 590 29.85 -9.42 -9.31
CA TYR A 590 29.80 -9.42 -7.86
C TYR A 590 28.75 -10.44 -7.37
N LYS A 591 29.13 -11.32 -6.47
CA LYS A 591 28.23 -12.27 -5.80
C LYS A 591 27.69 -11.72 -4.48
N GLY A 592 28.47 -10.83 -3.83
CA GLY A 592 28.07 -10.20 -2.59
C GLY A 592 28.84 -8.92 -2.31
N LEU A 593 28.32 -8.12 -1.38
CA LEU A 593 28.90 -6.85 -0.93
C LEU A 593 30.28 -7.01 -0.30
N GLY A 594 30.58 -8.20 0.24
CA GLY A 594 31.89 -8.52 0.81
C GLY A 594 33.03 -8.60 -0.21
N GLU A 595 32.72 -8.68 -1.51
CA GLU A 595 33.70 -8.63 -2.61
C GLU A 595 34.08 -7.21 -3.01
N MET A 596 33.32 -6.21 -2.56
CA MET A 596 33.57 -4.80 -2.82
C MET A 596 34.49 -4.20 -1.75
N ASN A 597 35.50 -3.46 -2.18
CA ASN A 597 36.28 -2.66 -1.24
C ASN A 597 35.52 -1.40 -0.81
N ALA A 598 36.05 -0.66 0.15
CA ALA A 598 35.37 0.51 0.75
C ALA A 598 35.11 1.63 -0.28
N GLU A 599 36.03 1.85 -1.22
CA GLU A 599 35.94 2.87 -2.27
C GLU A 599 34.87 2.49 -3.30
N GLU A 600 34.86 1.24 -3.77
CA GLU A 600 33.85 0.71 -4.70
C GLU A 600 32.46 0.80 -4.11
N LEU A 601 32.31 0.42 -2.83
CA LEU A 601 31.03 0.46 -2.14
C LEU A 601 30.53 1.90 -1.94
N TRP A 602 31.44 2.84 -1.66
CA TRP A 602 31.12 4.25 -1.60
C TRP A 602 30.64 4.76 -2.98
N GLU A 603 31.44 4.64 -4.01
CA GLU A 603 31.17 5.20 -5.33
C GLU A 603 29.87 4.69 -5.97
N THR A 604 29.49 3.44 -5.69
CA THR A 604 28.38 2.77 -6.38
C THR A 604 27.10 2.70 -5.58
N THR A 605 27.19 2.68 -4.22
CA THR A 605 26.06 2.29 -3.38
C THR A 605 25.80 3.27 -2.23
N MET A 606 26.81 4.00 -1.75
CA MET A 606 26.67 4.82 -0.55
C MET A 606 26.73 6.32 -0.81
N ASP A 607 27.45 6.78 -1.85
CA ASP A 607 27.53 8.19 -2.21
C ASP A 607 26.17 8.74 -2.63
N PRO A 608 25.61 9.73 -1.92
CA PRO A 608 24.33 10.34 -2.26
C PRO A 608 24.23 10.90 -3.68
N ALA A 609 25.38 11.25 -4.29
CA ALA A 609 25.42 11.84 -5.63
C ALA A 609 25.30 10.80 -6.76
N SER A 610 25.68 9.55 -6.53
CA SER A 610 25.78 8.52 -7.58
C SER A 610 24.94 7.27 -7.34
N ARG A 611 24.57 6.99 -6.09
CA ARG A 611 23.85 5.77 -5.71
C ARG A 611 22.42 5.72 -6.21
N VAL A 612 21.90 4.51 -6.35
CA VAL A 612 20.47 4.24 -6.60
C VAL A 612 19.85 3.61 -5.36
N LEU A 613 18.81 4.24 -4.83
CA LEU A 613 17.98 3.71 -3.73
C LEU A 613 16.54 3.53 -4.22
N LEU A 614 15.96 2.37 -3.96
CA LEU A 614 14.53 2.13 -4.14
C LEU A 614 13.82 2.43 -2.83
N GLN A 615 12.90 3.38 -2.83
CA GLN A 615 12.03 3.63 -1.69
C GLN A 615 10.99 2.52 -1.58
N VAL A 616 10.80 2.00 -0.37
CA VAL A 616 9.76 1.01 -0.09
C VAL A 616 8.45 1.74 0.21
N SER A 617 7.43 1.47 -0.57
CA SER A 617 6.07 1.96 -0.35
C SER A 617 5.09 0.79 -0.20
N VAL A 618 3.97 1.06 0.45
CA VAL A 618 2.84 0.14 0.53
C VAL A 618 1.64 0.85 -0.05
N ASP A 619 1.21 0.42 -1.22
CA ASP A 619 0.05 0.99 -1.91
C ASP A 619 -1.26 0.36 -1.42
N ASP A 620 -1.22 -0.92 -1.09
CA ASP A 620 -2.33 -1.70 -0.52
C ASP A 620 -1.86 -2.49 0.70
N ALA A 621 -2.39 -2.12 1.87
CA ALA A 621 -2.03 -2.73 3.13
C ALA A 621 -2.53 -4.17 3.26
N ALA A 622 -3.73 -4.47 2.76
CA ALA A 622 -4.31 -5.81 2.82
C ALA A 622 -3.53 -6.77 1.92
N GLN A 623 -3.15 -6.30 0.74
CA GLN A 623 -2.32 -7.07 -0.16
C GLN A 623 -0.92 -7.34 0.40
N ALA A 624 -0.28 -6.32 0.98
CA ALA A 624 1.02 -6.49 1.63
C ALA A 624 0.94 -7.51 2.77
N ASP A 625 -0.13 -7.48 3.58
CA ASP A 625 -0.40 -8.48 4.63
C ASP A 625 -0.51 -9.89 4.05
N GLN A 626 -1.30 -10.08 2.98
CA GLN A 626 -1.43 -11.37 2.31
C GLN A 626 -0.11 -11.86 1.73
N LEU A 627 0.66 -10.96 1.12
CA LEU A 627 1.96 -11.31 0.55
C LEU A 627 2.93 -11.78 1.63
N PHE A 628 3.06 -11.05 2.73
CA PHE A 628 3.89 -11.46 3.86
C PHE A 628 3.38 -12.76 4.50
N SER A 629 2.07 -12.91 4.69
CA SER A 629 1.49 -14.15 5.22
C SER A 629 1.71 -15.35 4.27
N THR A 630 1.70 -15.15 2.96
CA THR A 630 1.99 -16.20 1.97
C THR A 630 3.47 -16.58 1.96
N LEU A 631 4.35 -15.58 1.84
CA LEU A 631 5.78 -15.82 1.68
C LEU A 631 6.45 -16.26 3.00
N MET A 632 6.03 -15.69 4.11
CA MET A 632 6.69 -15.84 5.41
C MET A 632 5.86 -16.64 6.42
N GLY A 633 4.57 -16.88 6.16
CA GLY A 633 3.65 -17.65 7.01
C GLY A 633 3.91 -19.16 7.03
N GLU A 634 3.07 -19.91 7.73
CA GLU A 634 3.23 -21.37 7.93
C GLU A 634 2.81 -22.21 6.72
N ASP A 635 1.92 -21.71 5.88
CA ASP A 635 1.38 -22.42 4.72
C ASP A 635 2.42 -22.58 3.60
N VAL A 636 2.97 -23.80 3.51
CA VAL A 636 3.99 -24.15 2.52
C VAL A 636 3.40 -24.32 1.13
N GLU A 637 2.17 -24.80 1.02
CA GLU A 637 1.52 -25.06 -0.27
C GLU A 637 1.20 -23.75 -0.98
N SER A 638 0.58 -22.80 -0.30
CA SER A 638 0.32 -21.46 -0.84
C SER A 638 1.59 -20.75 -1.29
N ARG A 639 2.68 -20.88 -0.53
CA ARG A 639 3.99 -20.34 -0.91
C ARG A 639 4.55 -21.00 -2.18
N ARG A 640 4.47 -22.33 -2.28
CA ARG A 640 4.89 -23.05 -3.48
C ARG A 640 4.11 -22.60 -4.69
N ASN A 641 2.79 -22.55 -4.58
CA ASN A 641 1.92 -22.11 -5.67
C ASN A 641 2.20 -20.66 -6.09
N PHE A 642 2.46 -19.77 -5.13
CA PHE A 642 2.86 -18.39 -5.42
C PHE A 642 4.18 -18.35 -6.22
N ILE A 643 5.21 -19.08 -5.77
CA ILE A 643 6.51 -19.14 -6.46
C ILE A 643 6.35 -19.71 -7.88
N GLN A 644 5.57 -20.77 -8.05
CA GLN A 644 5.35 -21.37 -9.37
C GLN A 644 4.63 -20.42 -10.34
N ARG A 645 3.60 -19.72 -9.87
CA ARG A 645 2.86 -18.75 -10.69
C ARG A 645 3.72 -17.56 -11.12
N ASN A 646 4.61 -17.09 -10.25
CA ASN A 646 5.47 -15.94 -10.51
C ASN A 646 6.88 -16.34 -11.00
N ALA A 647 7.09 -17.60 -11.39
CA ALA A 647 8.41 -18.08 -11.84
C ALA A 647 8.88 -17.37 -13.11
N HIS A 648 7.97 -16.88 -13.95
CA HIS A 648 8.27 -16.13 -15.17
C HIS A 648 8.84 -14.72 -14.89
N ASP A 649 8.55 -14.14 -13.73
CA ASP A 649 9.00 -12.82 -13.32
C ASP A 649 10.40 -12.84 -12.71
N VAL A 650 10.95 -14.02 -12.49
CA VAL A 650 12.29 -14.20 -11.93
C VAL A 650 13.33 -13.81 -12.98
N ARG A 651 13.92 -12.64 -12.79
CA ARG A 651 14.96 -12.09 -13.70
C ARG A 651 16.35 -12.68 -13.48
N PHE A 652 16.58 -13.30 -12.32
CA PHE A 652 17.89 -13.87 -11.95
C PHE A 652 17.67 -15.17 -11.16
N LEU A 653 18.06 -16.29 -11.76
CA LEU A 653 18.31 -17.53 -11.06
C LEU A 653 19.83 -17.66 -10.88
N ASP A 654 20.29 -17.74 -9.64
CA ASP A 654 21.66 -18.11 -9.34
C ASP A 654 21.74 -19.65 -9.43
N ILE A 655 22.03 -20.14 -10.66
CA ILE A 655 22.17 -21.56 -10.97
C ILE A 655 23.66 -21.92 -10.91
#